data_c0831ea1c30898ca31753d2f22155c84
#
_entry.id   c0831ea1c30898ca31753d2f22155c84
#
_cell.length_a   1.000
_cell.length_b   1.000
_cell.length_c   1.000
_cell.angle_alpha   90.00
_cell.angle_beta   90.00
_cell.angle_gamma   90.00
#
_symmetry.space_group_name_H-M   'P 1'
#
loop_
_entity.id
_entity.type
_entity.pdbx_description
1 polymer ?
#
loop_
_entity_poly.entity_id
_entity_poly.type
_entity_poly.pdbx_seq_one_letter_code
_entity_poly.pdbx_strand_id
1 'polypeptide(L)'
;MGTRTTGTRRALYLGVAAIALAFASPASLCAQPAAVAIDADDIGGVVTGPSGPEAGVWVIAETTDLPTRFTRSVVTDDQGRYVIPDLPVANYQVWVRGYGLVDSPKLRVKPGNILNHAAVKAPDEKSAAHYYPAIYWYTMMKIPPAADFGGHTDIPKNITRDVWLQRMNNVDCVGCHQLGQESTRTIPAQFGKFDSGGDAWIRRTSAGQSGEMMTNRLAGQLGGVPYKYFGDWTDRVAKGEVPKHKPQRPSGIERNLVVTTWDWSTPDKYLHDLISSDRRKPTVNAGGLLYGAPEYSTDLMPILDPKTHKVTTFKMPVADPNMPVSLGPGHAGAITPTTPSAYWGDTVLWDTRANQHNAMFDGQGRVWLAATVRGMDNPAWCKKGSDHPSAKVFPIDRSPRQVAVLDPKTQKYSFIDTCFGTHHPQFGYDADNTLWLSGSGPVAGWVNTKVWDETGDAQKAVGWFPFVLDSNGNGKLDEFAEPGKSEEGKDTRFNPGSGPYAVMPHPTDGSVWYTSGTFAGTAGFLRFDPKTKLSEFYALPKEAVGVRGGDIGADGVLWGSGSAGHLIAFDRRKCKGPLNGPNATGNHCPEGFTLHKYPGPGFDDTGDRSAEASYYTWVDHHNAVGLGDNIPISTANLQDGFVAFKDGKMILMRVPYPMGYYAKGLDARIDDPNAGWKGRGLWSATGDRTPWLNELGKGARPMAVHIQVRPDPLAK
;
A
#
# COMPACT_ATOMS: atom_id res chain seq x y z
N MET A 1 -36.56 -3.75 114.42
CA MET A 1 -37.28 -2.54 114.00
C MET A 1 -37.26 -2.55 112.49
N GLY A 2 -38.28 -2.92 111.88
CA GLY A 2 -39.37 -2.28 111.25
C GLY A 2 -38.96 -1.86 109.85
N THR A 3 -39.56 -2.04 108.81
CA THR A 3 -40.91 -2.19 108.42
C THR A 3 -41.03 -2.79 107.01
N ARG A 4 -42.12 -3.51 106.79
CA ARG A 4 -42.51 -4.09 105.54
C ARG A 4 -42.97 -2.97 104.54
N THR A 5 -42.73 -3.20 103.23
CA THR A 5 -43.79 -2.85 102.25
C THR A 5 -43.70 -3.70 101.02
N THR A 6 -44.85 -4.11 100.64
CA THR A 6 -45.25 -4.92 99.48
C THR A 6 -45.04 -4.21 98.14
N GLY A 7 -44.58 -4.87 97.10
CA GLY A 7 -44.48 -4.38 95.73
C GLY A 7 -44.83 -5.45 94.68
N THR A 8 -45.78 -5.21 93.92
CA THR A 8 -46.53 -5.96 92.93
C THR A 8 -45.60 -6.49 91.80
N ARG A 9 -45.75 -7.78 91.48
CA ARG A 9 -45.21 -8.37 90.23
C ARG A 9 -45.93 -7.87 88.99
N ARG A 10 -45.19 -7.24 88.09
CA ARG A 10 -45.62 -7.06 86.71
C ARG A 10 -44.81 -7.97 85.82
N ALA A 11 -45.43 -8.87 85.09
CA ALA A 11 -44.87 -9.72 84.06
C ALA A 11 -44.50 -8.86 82.86
N LEU A 12 -43.23 -8.91 82.41
CA LEU A 12 -42.74 -8.33 81.16
C LEU A 12 -42.81 -9.39 80.05
N TYR A 13 -43.66 -9.19 79.09
CA TYR A 13 -43.63 -9.96 77.84
C TYR A 13 -42.48 -9.44 76.98
N LEU A 14 -41.45 -10.26 76.73
CA LEU A 14 -40.40 -10.04 75.74
C LEU A 14 -40.97 -10.42 74.39
N GLY A 15 -41.31 -9.39 73.57
CA GLY A 15 -41.56 -9.53 72.14
C GLY A 15 -40.26 -9.65 71.41
N VAL A 16 -39.98 -10.80 70.77
CA VAL A 16 -38.86 -11.00 69.85
C VAL A 16 -39.26 -10.39 68.52
N ALA A 17 -38.74 -9.16 68.18
CA ALA A 17 -38.80 -8.59 66.88
C ALA A 17 -37.71 -9.22 66.01
N ALA A 18 -38.09 -10.09 65.06
CA ALA A 18 -37.23 -10.60 64.02
C ALA A 18 -36.97 -9.47 62.99
N ILE A 19 -35.77 -8.87 63.03
CA ILE A 19 -35.28 -7.96 61.99
C ILE A 19 -34.85 -8.82 60.79
N ALA A 20 -35.68 -8.92 59.75
CA ALA A 20 -35.31 -9.45 58.47
C ALA A 20 -34.38 -8.42 57.78
N LEU A 21 -33.05 -8.62 57.85
CA LEU A 21 -32.08 -7.94 56.97
C LEU A 21 -32.30 -8.45 55.53
N ALA A 22 -33.03 -7.72 54.74
CA ALA A 22 -33.02 -7.89 53.27
C ALA A 22 -31.65 -7.49 52.78
N PHE A 23 -30.81 -8.45 52.39
CA PHE A 23 -29.65 -8.21 51.55
C PHE A 23 -30.15 -7.76 50.17
N ALA A 24 -30.32 -6.45 49.98
CA ALA A 24 -30.42 -5.87 48.67
C ALA A 24 -29.00 -5.94 48.06
N SER A 25 -28.76 -6.96 47.24
CA SER A 25 -27.63 -6.95 46.33
C SER A 25 -27.70 -5.67 45.50
N PRO A 26 -26.63 -4.83 45.41
CA PRO A 26 -26.66 -3.71 44.51
C PRO A 26 -26.75 -4.31 43.10
N ALA A 27 -27.92 -4.26 42.49
CA ALA A 27 -28.02 -4.39 41.06
C ALA A 27 -27.10 -3.29 40.51
N SER A 28 -25.97 -3.69 39.90
CA SER A 28 -25.13 -2.79 39.12
C SER A 28 -26.05 -2.19 38.05
N LEU A 29 -26.54 -0.98 38.32
CA LEU A 29 -27.11 -0.13 37.31
C LEU A 29 -25.99 0.08 36.27
N CYS A 30 -25.96 -0.74 35.22
CA CYS A 30 -25.27 -0.40 34.01
C CYS A 30 -25.84 0.96 33.58
N ALA A 31 -25.08 2.02 33.85
CA ALA A 31 -25.42 3.34 33.35
C ALA A 31 -25.66 3.19 31.84
N GLN A 32 -26.84 3.51 31.34
CA GLN A 32 -27.08 3.57 29.92
C GLN A 32 -26.04 4.49 29.31
N PRO A 33 -25.35 4.07 28.23
CA PRO A 33 -24.40 4.94 27.56
C PRO A 33 -25.10 6.26 27.23
N ALA A 34 -24.42 7.38 27.46
CA ALA A 34 -24.97 8.69 27.09
C ALA A 34 -25.37 8.67 25.62
N ALA A 35 -26.56 9.25 25.34
CA ALA A 35 -27.11 9.31 23.99
C ALA A 35 -26.08 9.91 23.00
N VAL A 36 -25.91 9.26 21.86
CA VAL A 36 -25.02 9.75 20.78
C VAL A 36 -25.72 10.90 20.07
N ALA A 37 -25.09 12.05 19.98
CA ALA A 37 -25.58 13.19 19.21
C ALA A 37 -25.30 12.95 17.71
N ILE A 38 -26.32 13.12 16.87
CA ILE A 38 -26.22 12.99 15.41
C ILE A 38 -26.85 14.19 14.71
N ASP A 39 -26.46 14.42 13.46
CA ASP A 39 -27.08 15.37 12.54
C ASP A 39 -27.98 14.63 11.52
N ALA A 40 -28.59 15.39 10.60
CA ALA A 40 -29.55 14.83 9.63
C ALA A 40 -28.90 13.87 8.61
N ASP A 41 -27.60 13.95 8.42
CA ASP A 41 -26.80 13.14 7.52
C ASP A 41 -25.89 12.12 8.24
N ASP A 42 -26.06 11.97 9.56
CA ASP A 42 -25.33 10.98 10.35
C ASP A 42 -26.15 9.70 10.59
N ILE A 43 -25.46 8.59 10.85
CA ILE A 43 -26.02 7.42 11.55
C ILE A 43 -25.20 7.20 12.81
N GLY A 44 -25.85 7.19 13.97
CA GLY A 44 -25.18 6.95 15.25
C GLY A 44 -25.88 5.89 16.09
N GLY A 45 -25.21 5.40 17.13
CA GLY A 45 -25.78 4.41 18.03
C GLY A 45 -24.78 3.77 18.95
N VAL A 46 -25.18 2.65 19.54
CA VAL A 46 -24.39 1.85 20.47
C VAL A 46 -24.33 0.40 19.99
N VAL A 47 -23.14 -0.18 20.03
CA VAL A 47 -22.93 -1.60 19.81
C VAL A 47 -22.79 -2.30 21.16
N THR A 48 -23.62 -3.29 21.41
CA THR A 48 -23.61 -4.09 22.65
C THR A 48 -23.37 -5.56 22.33
N GLY A 49 -22.54 -6.22 23.10
CA GLY A 49 -22.31 -7.66 23.06
C GLY A 49 -22.81 -8.35 24.34
N PRO A 50 -22.58 -9.66 24.46
CA PRO A 50 -23.01 -10.43 25.64
C PRO A 50 -22.40 -9.92 26.96
N SER A 51 -21.26 -9.25 26.90
CA SER A 51 -20.54 -8.74 28.10
C SER A 51 -20.72 -7.24 28.33
N GLY A 52 -21.57 -6.56 27.56
CA GLY A 52 -21.78 -5.12 27.63
C GLY A 52 -21.37 -4.38 26.33
N PRO A 53 -20.97 -3.09 26.42
CA PRO A 53 -20.56 -2.31 25.27
C PRO A 53 -19.37 -2.94 24.53
N GLU A 54 -19.40 -2.93 23.18
CA GLU A 54 -18.36 -3.48 22.33
C GLU A 54 -17.41 -2.37 21.82
N ALA A 55 -16.28 -2.24 22.50
CA ALA A 55 -15.22 -1.28 22.13
C ALA A 55 -14.35 -1.77 20.98
N GLY A 56 -13.90 -0.84 20.12
CA GLY A 56 -12.96 -1.14 19.05
C GLY A 56 -13.48 -2.11 18.01
N VAL A 57 -14.75 -2.03 17.67
CA VAL A 57 -15.36 -2.78 16.56
C VAL A 57 -15.78 -1.81 15.46
N TRP A 58 -15.73 -2.29 14.22
CA TRP A 58 -16.17 -1.49 13.07
C TRP A 58 -17.67 -1.53 12.91
N VAL A 59 -18.26 -0.37 12.61
CA VAL A 59 -19.62 -0.22 12.11
C VAL A 59 -19.53 0.22 10.66
N ILE A 60 -20.07 -0.58 9.78
CA ILE A 60 -19.94 -0.45 8.33
C ILE A 60 -21.30 -0.15 7.74
N ALA A 61 -21.42 0.96 7.00
CA ALA A 61 -22.60 1.35 6.23
C ALA A 61 -22.30 1.21 4.74
N GLU A 62 -23.10 0.43 4.03
CA GLU A 62 -23.00 0.19 2.59
C GLU A 62 -24.27 0.60 1.88
N THR A 63 -24.15 1.22 0.70
CA THR A 63 -25.28 1.50 -0.18
C THR A 63 -24.95 1.25 -1.64
N THR A 64 -25.95 0.86 -2.41
CA THR A 64 -25.97 0.78 -3.87
C THR A 64 -26.96 1.76 -4.49
N ASP A 65 -27.57 2.64 -3.70
CA ASP A 65 -28.52 3.66 -4.19
C ASP A 65 -27.80 4.84 -4.85
N LEU A 66 -26.47 4.98 -4.69
CA LEU A 66 -25.64 6.00 -5.32
C LEU A 66 -25.18 5.56 -6.71
N PRO A 67 -24.63 6.48 -7.55
CA PRO A 67 -24.13 6.14 -8.88
C PRO A 67 -23.08 5.03 -8.93
N THR A 68 -22.33 4.83 -7.84
CA THR A 68 -21.47 3.66 -7.64
C THR A 68 -21.63 3.11 -6.22
N ARG A 69 -21.30 1.85 -5.98
CA ARG A 69 -21.32 1.28 -4.64
C ARG A 69 -20.43 2.08 -3.72
N PHE A 70 -20.96 2.42 -2.56
CA PHE A 70 -20.33 3.27 -1.57
C PHE A 70 -20.37 2.59 -0.21
N THR A 71 -19.26 2.68 0.53
CA THR A 71 -19.22 2.29 1.95
C THR A 71 -18.61 3.38 2.80
N ARG A 72 -19.06 3.49 4.05
CA ARG A 72 -18.38 4.27 5.08
C ARG A 72 -18.32 3.48 6.37
N SER A 73 -17.13 3.43 6.96
CA SER A 73 -16.86 2.63 8.16
C SER A 73 -16.22 3.49 9.23
N VAL A 74 -16.63 3.26 10.48
CA VAL A 74 -16.09 3.89 11.67
C VAL A 74 -15.85 2.85 12.76
N VAL A 75 -15.15 3.23 13.82
CA VAL A 75 -14.85 2.34 14.96
C VAL A 75 -15.57 2.87 16.20
N THR A 76 -16.04 1.95 17.04
CA THR A 76 -16.70 2.28 18.31
C THR A 76 -15.69 2.77 19.36
N ASP A 77 -16.15 3.67 20.24
CA ASP A 77 -15.43 4.12 21.42
C ASP A 77 -15.42 3.08 22.56
N ASP A 78 -14.91 3.45 23.74
CA ASP A 78 -14.84 2.55 24.91
C ASP A 78 -16.22 2.16 25.47
N GLN A 79 -17.26 2.94 25.18
CA GLN A 79 -18.64 2.70 25.55
C GLN A 79 -19.45 2.04 24.44
N GLY A 80 -18.80 1.56 23.37
CA GLY A 80 -19.47 0.94 22.23
C GLY A 80 -20.23 1.94 21.36
N ARG A 81 -20.07 3.25 21.57
CA ARG A 81 -20.78 4.30 20.81
C ARG A 81 -20.08 4.57 19.49
N TYR A 82 -20.85 4.95 18.48
CA TYR A 82 -20.34 5.31 17.17
C TYR A 82 -21.15 6.41 16.50
N VAL A 83 -20.51 7.15 15.61
CA VAL A 83 -21.14 8.06 14.64
C VAL A 83 -20.51 7.79 13.27
N ILE A 84 -21.32 7.50 12.27
CA ILE A 84 -20.95 7.49 10.85
C ILE A 84 -21.39 8.85 10.29
N PRO A 85 -20.45 9.80 10.10
CA PRO A 85 -20.78 11.19 9.77
C PRO A 85 -20.99 11.39 8.26
N ASP A 86 -21.68 12.50 7.89
CA ASP A 86 -21.74 13.05 6.53
C ASP A 86 -22.13 12.03 5.44
N LEU A 87 -23.12 11.19 5.70
CA LEU A 87 -23.59 10.17 4.75
C LEU A 87 -24.46 10.81 3.65
N PRO A 88 -24.18 10.52 2.36
CA PRO A 88 -25.09 10.86 1.28
C PRO A 88 -26.52 10.35 1.53
N VAL A 89 -27.52 11.08 1.02
CA VAL A 89 -28.92 10.66 1.15
C VAL A 89 -29.17 9.37 0.36
N ALA A 90 -29.30 8.25 1.08
CA ALA A 90 -29.51 6.92 0.52
C ALA A 90 -30.07 5.98 1.60
N ASN A 91 -30.43 4.75 1.22
CA ASN A 91 -30.69 3.68 2.18
C ASN A 91 -29.42 2.86 2.38
N TYR A 92 -29.04 2.68 3.62
CA TYR A 92 -27.82 1.93 3.97
C TYR A 92 -28.15 0.58 4.58
N GLN A 93 -27.35 -0.42 4.25
CA GLN A 93 -27.21 -1.65 5.01
C GLN A 93 -26.08 -1.43 6.01
N VAL A 94 -26.39 -1.54 7.31
CA VAL A 94 -25.43 -1.29 8.39
C VAL A 94 -25.23 -2.55 9.22
N TRP A 95 -23.98 -2.90 9.52
CA TRP A 95 -23.63 -4.05 10.35
C TRP A 95 -22.35 -3.81 11.14
N VAL A 96 -22.08 -4.70 12.09
CA VAL A 96 -20.91 -4.68 12.96
C VAL A 96 -19.95 -5.80 12.58
N ARG A 97 -18.68 -5.48 12.53
CA ARG A 97 -17.54 -6.40 12.34
C ARG A 97 -16.49 -6.15 13.41
N GLY A 98 -15.86 -7.22 13.91
CA GLY A 98 -14.76 -7.07 14.88
C GLY A 98 -14.05 -8.38 15.17
N TYR A 99 -12.83 -8.30 15.66
CA TYR A 99 -12.09 -9.50 16.01
C TYR A 99 -12.71 -10.18 17.25
N GLY A 100 -12.90 -11.50 17.13
CA GLY A 100 -13.63 -12.30 18.10
C GLY A 100 -15.15 -12.33 17.87
N LEU A 101 -15.64 -11.63 16.85
CA LEU A 101 -17.03 -11.61 16.42
C LEU A 101 -17.17 -12.27 15.04
N VAL A 102 -18.41 -12.55 14.65
CA VAL A 102 -18.84 -12.69 13.26
C VAL A 102 -19.66 -11.46 12.88
N ASP A 103 -19.83 -11.19 11.59
CA ASP A 103 -20.64 -10.07 11.13
C ASP A 103 -22.06 -10.16 11.72
N SER A 104 -22.55 -9.05 12.26
CA SER A 104 -23.94 -8.97 12.71
C SER A 104 -24.89 -8.97 11.52
N PRO A 105 -26.20 -9.23 11.73
CA PRO A 105 -27.21 -9.01 10.69
C PRO A 105 -27.15 -7.58 10.15
N LYS A 106 -27.23 -7.44 8.82
CA LYS A 106 -27.33 -6.13 8.17
C LYS A 106 -28.71 -5.53 8.38
N LEU A 107 -28.76 -4.32 8.95
CA LEU A 107 -29.99 -3.59 9.22
C LEU A 107 -30.12 -2.41 8.26
N ARG A 108 -31.31 -2.20 7.72
CA ARG A 108 -31.59 -1.10 6.79
C ARG A 108 -31.94 0.18 7.56
N VAL A 109 -31.26 1.28 7.24
CA VAL A 109 -31.46 2.58 7.89
C VAL A 109 -31.15 3.72 6.92
N LYS A 110 -31.71 4.92 7.18
CA LYS A 110 -31.34 6.17 6.51
C LYS A 110 -30.54 7.06 7.44
N PRO A 111 -29.73 8.01 6.92
CA PRO A 111 -29.13 9.07 7.73
C PRO A 111 -30.17 9.81 8.56
N GLY A 112 -29.75 10.46 9.65
CA GLY A 112 -30.58 11.13 10.62
C GLY A 112 -31.21 10.19 11.66
N ASN A 113 -30.81 8.93 11.76
CA ASN A 113 -31.39 7.96 12.67
C ASN A 113 -30.35 7.34 13.62
N ILE A 114 -30.82 7.05 14.85
CA ILE A 114 -30.09 6.23 15.81
C ILE A 114 -30.33 4.76 15.49
N LEU A 115 -29.25 3.97 15.40
CA LEU A 115 -29.30 2.55 15.17
C LEU A 115 -28.39 1.80 16.15
N ASN A 116 -28.96 1.08 17.09
CA ASN A 116 -28.21 0.25 18.00
C ASN A 116 -28.04 -1.16 17.43
N HIS A 117 -26.86 -1.73 17.61
CA HIS A 117 -26.51 -3.08 17.14
C HIS A 117 -26.22 -4.03 18.30
N ALA A 118 -26.60 -5.30 18.11
CA ALA A 118 -26.08 -6.41 18.90
C ALA A 118 -24.89 -7.05 18.15
N ALA A 119 -23.73 -7.06 18.76
CA ALA A 119 -22.57 -7.79 18.25
C ALA A 119 -22.77 -9.30 18.42
N VAL A 120 -22.33 -10.07 17.44
CA VAL A 120 -22.46 -11.53 17.42
C VAL A 120 -21.11 -12.16 17.70
N LYS A 121 -20.95 -12.74 18.90
CA LYS A 121 -19.72 -13.46 19.27
C LYS A 121 -19.50 -14.63 18.33
N ALA A 122 -18.29 -14.81 17.84
CA ALA A 122 -17.93 -15.96 17.04
C ALA A 122 -18.16 -17.27 17.80
N PRO A 123 -18.82 -18.28 17.22
CA PRO A 123 -19.14 -19.54 17.89
C PRO A 123 -17.91 -20.37 18.20
N ASP A 124 -16.85 -20.24 17.42
CA ASP A 124 -15.59 -20.96 17.53
C ASP A 124 -14.40 -20.14 17.00
N GLU A 125 -13.19 -20.65 17.17
CA GLU A 125 -11.95 -19.99 16.74
C GLU A 125 -11.85 -19.88 15.20
N LYS A 126 -12.36 -20.86 14.46
CA LYS A 126 -12.34 -20.85 13.00
C LYS A 126 -13.21 -19.72 12.46
N SER A 127 -14.42 -19.56 13.01
CA SER A 127 -15.33 -18.49 12.67
C SER A 127 -14.76 -17.09 13.02
N ALA A 128 -14.09 -16.98 14.18
CA ALA A 128 -13.40 -15.74 14.57
C ALA A 128 -12.22 -15.43 13.64
N ALA A 129 -11.42 -16.44 13.30
CA ALA A 129 -10.24 -16.28 12.45
C ALA A 129 -10.58 -15.93 11.00
N HIS A 130 -11.80 -16.20 10.54
CA HIS A 130 -12.24 -15.79 9.21
C HIS A 130 -12.01 -14.30 8.95
N TYR A 131 -12.21 -13.45 9.95
CA TYR A 131 -12.07 -12.00 9.89
C TYR A 131 -10.64 -11.48 10.19
N TYR A 132 -9.69 -12.38 10.42
CA TYR A 132 -8.31 -11.94 10.70
C TYR A 132 -7.64 -11.44 9.43
N PRO A 133 -6.83 -10.37 9.53
CA PRO A 133 -6.01 -9.88 8.41
C PRO A 133 -5.14 -10.98 7.81
N ALA A 134 -4.84 -10.84 6.54
CA ALA A 134 -4.10 -11.82 5.75
C ALA A 134 -2.77 -12.24 6.39
N ILE A 135 -2.07 -11.33 7.09
CA ILE A 135 -0.78 -11.60 7.73
C ILE A 135 -0.85 -12.79 8.72
N TYR A 136 -1.95 -12.94 9.45
CA TYR A 136 -2.11 -14.00 10.42
C TYR A 136 -2.20 -15.38 9.76
N TRP A 137 -2.87 -15.45 8.62
CA TRP A 137 -2.96 -16.65 7.80
C TRP A 137 -1.69 -16.92 7.01
N TYR A 138 -1.04 -15.88 6.52
CA TYR A 138 0.18 -15.99 5.74
C TYR A 138 1.34 -16.52 6.58
N THR A 139 1.45 -16.09 7.84
CA THR A 139 2.50 -16.58 8.77
C THR A 139 2.35 -18.02 9.21
N MET A 140 1.23 -18.68 8.90
CA MET A 140 1.10 -20.13 9.05
C MET A 140 1.94 -20.91 8.01
N MET A 141 2.34 -20.26 6.90
CA MET A 141 3.19 -20.91 5.91
C MET A 141 4.57 -21.15 6.49
N LYS A 142 5.07 -22.38 6.36
CA LYS A 142 6.45 -22.70 6.69
C LYS A 142 7.38 -22.11 5.63
N ILE A 143 8.57 -21.71 6.06
CA ILE A 143 9.66 -21.33 5.15
C ILE A 143 10.75 -22.41 5.22
N PRO A 144 11.55 -22.58 4.15
CA PRO A 144 12.63 -23.54 4.17
C PRO A 144 13.59 -23.28 5.36
N PRO A 145 14.01 -24.33 6.08
CA PRO A 145 15.05 -24.20 7.10
C PRO A 145 16.34 -23.59 6.55
N ALA A 146 17.07 -22.86 7.39
CA ALA A 146 18.33 -22.23 6.94
C ALA A 146 19.35 -23.22 6.34
N ALA A 147 19.35 -24.48 6.80
CA ALA A 147 20.21 -25.54 6.31
C ALA A 147 19.87 -26.00 4.87
N ASP A 148 18.67 -25.71 4.38
CA ASP A 148 18.25 -26.13 3.03
C ASP A 148 18.81 -25.21 1.95
N PHE A 149 19.33 -24.05 2.31
CA PHE A 149 19.92 -23.09 1.38
C PHE A 149 21.41 -23.37 1.14
N GLY A 150 21.98 -22.78 0.06
CA GLY A 150 23.41 -22.97 -0.28
C GLY A 150 23.68 -24.15 -1.21
N GLY A 151 22.63 -24.76 -1.79
CA GLY A 151 22.75 -25.87 -2.73
C GLY A 151 22.77 -27.26 -2.10
N HIS A 152 22.26 -27.36 -0.88
CA HIS A 152 22.10 -28.63 -0.16
C HIS A 152 20.77 -29.33 -0.47
N THR A 153 19.87 -28.67 -1.18
CA THR A 153 18.56 -29.16 -1.61
C THR A 153 18.28 -28.70 -3.05
N ASP A 154 17.04 -28.87 -3.53
CA ASP A 154 16.57 -28.39 -4.83
C ASP A 154 16.50 -26.84 -4.92
N ILE A 155 16.77 -26.13 -3.83
CA ILE A 155 16.84 -24.66 -3.84
C ILE A 155 18.10 -24.23 -4.63
N PRO A 156 17.94 -23.39 -5.68
CA PRO A 156 19.08 -22.90 -6.44
C PRO A 156 20.16 -22.25 -5.55
N LYS A 157 21.43 -22.54 -5.80
CA LYS A 157 22.56 -22.10 -4.97
C LYS A 157 22.65 -20.58 -4.74
N ASN A 158 22.18 -19.80 -5.70
CA ASN A 158 22.12 -18.34 -5.64
C ASN A 158 20.95 -17.80 -4.81
N ILE A 159 20.04 -18.67 -4.35
CA ILE A 159 18.92 -18.28 -3.50
C ILE A 159 19.33 -18.49 -2.05
N THR A 160 19.50 -17.38 -1.31
CA THR A 160 19.66 -17.38 0.13
C THR A 160 18.28 -17.31 0.81
N ARG A 161 18.23 -17.56 2.11
CA ARG A 161 16.98 -17.40 2.87
C ARG A 161 16.42 -15.97 2.81
N ASP A 162 17.30 -14.98 2.85
CA ASP A 162 16.90 -13.57 2.73
C ASP A 162 16.35 -13.25 1.33
N VAL A 163 16.97 -13.74 0.28
CA VAL A 163 16.45 -13.64 -1.09
C VAL A 163 15.10 -14.33 -1.21
N TRP A 164 14.93 -15.52 -0.63
CA TRP A 164 13.63 -16.20 -0.58
C TRP A 164 12.55 -15.32 0.05
N LEU A 165 12.80 -14.78 1.26
CA LEU A 165 11.86 -13.92 1.96
C LEU A 165 11.57 -12.63 1.18
N GLN A 166 12.57 -12.00 0.58
CA GLN A 166 12.40 -10.83 -0.28
C GLN A 166 11.48 -11.15 -1.46
N ARG A 167 11.70 -12.29 -2.11
CA ARG A 167 10.91 -12.74 -3.26
C ARG A 167 9.46 -13.01 -2.88
N MET A 168 9.24 -13.65 -1.74
CA MET A 168 7.90 -13.95 -1.25
C MET A 168 7.14 -12.70 -0.81
N ASN A 169 7.77 -11.81 -0.03
CA ASN A 169 7.10 -10.69 0.62
C ASN A 169 6.98 -9.43 -0.23
N ASN A 170 7.97 -9.11 -1.06
CA ASN A 170 8.07 -7.76 -1.60
C ASN A 170 8.19 -7.72 -3.13
N VAL A 171 8.88 -8.70 -3.72
CA VAL A 171 9.23 -8.65 -5.14
C VAL A 171 8.24 -9.41 -6.01
N ASP A 172 7.88 -10.63 -5.65
CA ASP A 172 7.09 -11.53 -6.50
C ASP A 172 5.65 -11.70 -5.98
N CYS A 173 5.43 -12.56 -4.99
CA CYS A 173 4.08 -13.00 -4.62
C CYS A 173 3.26 -11.86 -4.00
N VAL A 174 3.69 -11.33 -2.86
CA VAL A 174 2.98 -10.21 -2.21
C VAL A 174 3.20 -8.88 -2.93
N GLY A 175 4.16 -8.80 -3.86
CA GLY A 175 4.28 -7.67 -4.79
C GLY A 175 3.10 -7.52 -5.77
N CYS A 176 2.26 -8.55 -5.92
CA CYS A 176 1.12 -8.56 -6.84
C CYS A 176 -0.21 -8.90 -6.17
N HIS A 177 -0.20 -9.73 -5.13
CA HIS A 177 -1.38 -10.28 -4.45
C HIS A 177 -1.26 -10.18 -2.95
N GLN A 178 -2.40 -10.07 -2.27
CA GLN A 178 -2.45 -10.26 -0.83
C GLN A 178 -2.48 -11.77 -0.51
N LEU A 179 -1.34 -12.33 -0.09
CA LEU A 179 -1.28 -13.71 0.39
C LEU A 179 -1.84 -13.84 1.80
N GLY A 180 -2.69 -14.84 2.04
CA GLY A 180 -3.33 -15.10 3.32
C GLY A 180 -4.80 -14.69 3.39
N GLN A 181 -5.30 -13.89 2.45
CA GLN A 181 -6.73 -13.71 2.30
C GLN A 181 -7.41 -15.02 1.88
N GLU A 182 -8.72 -15.13 2.05
CA GLU A 182 -9.46 -16.40 1.87
C GLU A 182 -9.22 -17.04 0.50
N SER A 183 -9.32 -16.26 -0.56
CA SER A 183 -9.15 -16.76 -1.93
C SER A 183 -7.71 -17.18 -2.26
N THR A 184 -6.69 -16.69 -1.52
CA THR A 184 -5.30 -17.14 -1.72
C THR A 184 -4.91 -18.30 -0.81
N ARG A 185 -5.54 -18.44 0.36
CA ARG A 185 -5.30 -19.56 1.29
C ARG A 185 -6.16 -20.79 1.00
N THR A 186 -7.04 -20.73 -0.02
CA THR A 186 -7.87 -21.84 -0.47
C THR A 186 -7.58 -22.17 -1.93
N ILE A 187 -7.79 -23.41 -2.35
CA ILE A 187 -7.70 -23.83 -3.75
C ILE A 187 -9.09 -23.75 -4.37
N PRO A 188 -9.30 -22.98 -5.44
CA PRO A 188 -10.60 -22.91 -6.13
C PRO A 188 -11.06 -24.28 -6.62
N ALA A 189 -12.30 -24.65 -6.30
CA ALA A 189 -12.88 -25.95 -6.70
C ALA A 189 -12.94 -26.13 -8.23
N GLN A 190 -12.97 -25.04 -8.98
CA GLN A 190 -12.96 -25.02 -10.45
C GLN A 190 -11.69 -25.64 -11.05
N PHE A 191 -10.59 -25.73 -10.30
CA PHE A 191 -9.36 -26.37 -10.77
C PHE A 191 -9.42 -27.90 -10.69
N GLY A 192 -10.41 -28.47 -10.01
CA GLY A 192 -10.56 -29.91 -9.86
C GLY A 192 -9.89 -30.46 -8.59
N LYS A 193 -9.62 -31.78 -8.62
CA LYS A 193 -8.94 -32.48 -7.52
C LYS A 193 -7.49 -32.75 -7.88
N PHE A 194 -6.63 -32.75 -6.88
CA PHE A 194 -5.19 -32.95 -7.00
C PHE A 194 -4.70 -34.01 -6.04
N ASP A 195 -3.62 -34.69 -6.40
CA ASP A 195 -2.97 -35.70 -5.57
C ASP A 195 -2.20 -35.05 -4.41
N SER A 196 -1.74 -33.81 -4.58
CA SER A 196 -1.05 -33.03 -3.56
C SER A 196 -1.41 -31.54 -3.62
N GLY A 197 -1.26 -30.82 -2.49
CA GLY A 197 -1.38 -29.38 -2.46
C GLY A 197 -0.34 -28.68 -3.36
N GLY A 198 0.83 -29.28 -3.55
CA GLY A 198 1.85 -28.79 -4.48
C GLY A 198 1.35 -28.77 -5.93
N ASP A 199 0.72 -29.86 -6.39
CA ASP A 199 0.13 -29.93 -7.74
C ASP A 199 -1.01 -28.93 -7.92
N ALA A 200 -1.82 -28.74 -6.88
CA ALA A 200 -2.86 -27.69 -6.88
C ALA A 200 -2.26 -26.30 -7.10
N TRP A 201 -1.12 -26.00 -6.48
CA TRP A 201 -0.43 -24.73 -6.64
C TRP A 201 0.26 -24.58 -7.99
N ILE A 202 0.80 -25.65 -8.58
CA ILE A 202 1.31 -25.63 -9.97
C ILE A 202 0.16 -25.27 -10.92
N ARG A 203 -1.01 -25.91 -10.77
CA ARG A 203 -2.20 -25.58 -11.57
C ARG A 203 -2.68 -24.15 -11.36
N ARG A 204 -2.70 -23.68 -10.12
CA ARG A 204 -3.13 -22.33 -9.77
C ARG A 204 -2.24 -21.26 -10.40
N THR A 205 -0.93 -21.41 -10.28
CA THR A 205 0.03 -20.40 -10.75
C THR A 205 0.25 -20.44 -12.26
N SER A 206 -0.17 -21.49 -12.95
CA SER A 206 -0.21 -21.52 -14.42
C SER A 206 -1.47 -20.87 -15.01
N ALA A 207 -2.44 -20.50 -14.17
CA ALA A 207 -3.75 -20.04 -14.61
C ALA A 207 -3.78 -18.55 -15.02
N GLY A 208 -4.60 -18.24 -16.03
CA GLY A 208 -4.85 -16.87 -16.49
C GLY A 208 -3.69 -16.24 -17.25
N GLN A 209 -3.84 -14.97 -17.59
CA GLN A 209 -2.86 -14.24 -18.42
C GLN A 209 -1.48 -14.04 -17.74
N SER A 210 -1.44 -14.03 -16.41
CA SER A 210 -0.19 -13.94 -15.64
C SER A 210 0.40 -15.31 -15.30
N GLY A 211 -0.16 -16.41 -15.78
CA GLY A 211 0.27 -17.77 -15.46
C GLY A 211 1.73 -18.04 -15.83
N GLU A 212 2.16 -17.64 -17.01
CA GLU A 212 3.55 -17.76 -17.42
C GLU A 212 4.50 -17.00 -16.49
N MET A 213 4.16 -15.77 -16.12
CA MET A 213 4.97 -14.95 -15.21
C MET A 213 5.07 -15.62 -13.83
N MET A 214 3.96 -16.08 -13.25
CA MET A 214 3.97 -16.74 -11.95
C MET A 214 4.75 -18.06 -11.99
N THR A 215 4.55 -18.88 -13.02
CA THR A 215 5.29 -20.14 -13.21
C THR A 215 6.80 -19.89 -13.35
N ASN A 216 7.19 -18.90 -14.15
CA ASN A 216 8.61 -18.53 -14.27
C ASN A 216 9.23 -18.10 -12.94
N ARG A 217 8.49 -17.34 -12.11
CA ARG A 217 8.97 -16.93 -10.79
C ARG A 217 9.15 -18.13 -9.84
N LEU A 218 8.17 -19.01 -9.76
CA LEU A 218 8.17 -20.10 -8.79
C LEU A 218 8.97 -21.32 -9.28
N ALA A 219 8.76 -21.77 -10.52
CA ALA A 219 9.47 -22.92 -11.08
C ALA A 219 10.83 -22.51 -11.66
N GLY A 220 10.89 -21.47 -12.52
CA GLY A 220 12.10 -21.10 -13.22
C GLY A 220 13.15 -20.46 -12.32
N GLN A 221 12.77 -19.55 -11.44
CA GLN A 221 13.72 -18.77 -10.63
C GLN A 221 13.91 -19.31 -9.21
N LEU A 222 12.92 -20.01 -8.64
CA LEU A 222 12.97 -20.58 -7.29
C LEU A 222 13.00 -22.13 -7.31
N GLY A 223 13.22 -22.75 -8.47
CA GLY A 223 13.39 -24.20 -8.61
C GLY A 223 12.15 -25.04 -8.29
N GLY A 224 10.94 -24.44 -8.27
CA GLY A 224 9.70 -25.13 -7.93
C GLY A 224 9.50 -25.42 -6.44
N VAL A 225 10.51 -25.17 -5.60
CA VAL A 225 10.47 -25.45 -4.16
C VAL A 225 9.30 -24.76 -3.44
N PRO A 226 8.86 -23.51 -3.80
CA PRO A 226 7.71 -22.89 -3.16
C PRO A 226 6.42 -23.70 -3.20
N TYR A 227 6.19 -24.50 -4.24
CA TYR A 227 4.96 -25.30 -4.39
C TYR A 227 4.72 -26.25 -3.21
N LYS A 228 5.78 -26.87 -2.69
CA LYS A 228 5.71 -27.74 -1.51
C LYS A 228 5.21 -26.97 -0.28
N TYR A 229 5.71 -25.75 -0.06
CA TYR A 229 5.38 -24.94 1.12
C TYR A 229 3.98 -24.33 1.02
N PHE A 230 3.60 -23.85 -0.15
CA PHE A 230 2.25 -23.39 -0.42
C PHE A 230 1.23 -24.52 -0.30
N GLY A 231 1.55 -25.71 -0.81
CA GLY A 231 0.70 -26.90 -0.69
C GLY A 231 0.48 -27.31 0.76
N ASP A 232 1.57 -27.49 1.56
CA ASP A 232 1.46 -27.79 3.00
C ASP A 232 0.58 -26.75 3.71
N TRP A 233 0.78 -25.47 3.43
CA TRP A 233 0.00 -24.40 4.02
C TRP A 233 -1.49 -24.51 3.74
N THR A 234 -1.88 -24.59 2.46
CA THR A 234 -3.29 -24.65 2.07
C THR A 234 -3.95 -25.97 2.49
N ASP A 235 -3.22 -27.08 2.51
CA ASP A 235 -3.72 -28.37 3.01
C ASP A 235 -4.03 -28.32 4.52
N ARG A 236 -3.18 -27.65 5.33
CA ARG A 236 -3.43 -27.47 6.76
C ARG A 236 -4.64 -26.56 7.02
N VAL A 237 -4.75 -25.45 6.26
CA VAL A 237 -5.92 -24.56 6.32
C VAL A 237 -7.20 -25.32 5.95
N ALA A 238 -7.17 -26.14 4.90
CA ALA A 238 -8.32 -26.96 4.47
C ALA A 238 -8.74 -27.99 5.54
N LYS A 239 -7.76 -28.52 6.33
CA LYS A 239 -8.00 -29.41 7.44
C LYS A 239 -8.50 -28.70 8.70
N GLY A 240 -8.63 -27.36 8.67
CA GLY A 240 -9.20 -26.56 9.76
C GLY A 240 -8.17 -25.93 10.70
N GLU A 241 -6.88 -25.96 10.36
CA GLU A 241 -5.87 -25.23 11.15
C GLU A 241 -6.13 -23.72 11.04
N VAL A 242 -5.99 -23.02 12.17
CA VAL A 242 -6.21 -21.56 12.30
C VAL A 242 -4.94 -20.87 12.82
N PRO A 243 -4.81 -19.54 12.59
CA PRO A 243 -3.65 -18.78 13.09
C PRO A 243 -3.44 -18.88 14.60
N LYS A 244 -2.20 -19.08 15.02
CA LYS A 244 -1.80 -19.11 16.45
C LYS A 244 -2.00 -17.76 17.14
N HIS A 245 -1.76 -16.67 16.40
CA HIS A 245 -1.86 -15.30 16.91
C HIS A 245 -3.23 -14.71 16.59
N LYS A 246 -3.74 -13.86 17.48
CA LYS A 246 -5.02 -13.15 17.30
C LYS A 246 -4.74 -11.66 17.10
N PRO A 247 -5.42 -10.99 16.14
CA PRO A 247 -5.29 -9.57 15.97
C PRO A 247 -5.90 -8.82 17.17
N GLN A 248 -5.31 -7.67 17.46
CA GLN A 248 -5.88 -6.74 18.41
C GLN A 248 -6.95 -5.88 17.74
N ARG A 249 -8.03 -5.60 18.46
CA ARG A 249 -9.06 -4.66 18.01
C ARG A 249 -8.48 -3.26 17.84
N PRO A 250 -9.05 -2.43 16.98
CA PRO A 250 -8.68 -1.03 16.84
C PRO A 250 -8.56 -0.30 18.18
N SER A 251 -7.49 0.46 18.33
CA SER A 251 -7.19 1.23 19.56
C SER A 251 -6.48 2.54 19.21
N GLY A 252 -6.48 3.49 20.15
CA GLY A 252 -5.83 4.78 19.96
C GLY A 252 -6.35 5.50 18.72
N ILE A 253 -5.46 6.03 17.89
CA ILE A 253 -5.80 6.81 16.69
C ILE A 253 -6.62 6.00 15.68
N GLU A 254 -6.44 4.69 15.61
CA GLU A 254 -7.22 3.84 14.69
C GLU A 254 -8.73 3.92 14.95
N ARG A 255 -9.16 4.22 16.18
CA ARG A 255 -10.59 4.45 16.50
C ARG A 255 -11.14 5.74 15.93
N ASN A 256 -10.27 6.68 15.59
CA ASN A 256 -10.64 7.99 15.05
C ASN A 256 -10.79 7.99 13.53
N LEU A 257 -10.64 6.84 12.87
CA LEU A 257 -10.71 6.76 11.42
C LEU A 257 -12.14 6.79 10.92
N VAL A 258 -12.34 7.53 9.84
CA VAL A 258 -13.48 7.42 8.93
C VAL A 258 -12.94 6.89 7.61
N VAL A 259 -13.34 5.68 7.23
CA VAL A 259 -12.89 5.03 6.01
C VAL A 259 -14.04 4.99 5.01
N THR A 260 -13.86 5.65 3.87
CA THR A 260 -14.86 5.68 2.80
C THR A 260 -14.33 4.97 1.57
N THR A 261 -15.17 4.17 0.89
CA THR A 261 -14.78 3.49 -0.35
C THR A 261 -15.82 3.70 -1.45
N TRP A 262 -15.35 3.68 -2.69
CA TRP A 262 -16.17 3.71 -3.91
C TRP A 262 -15.68 2.63 -4.87
N ASP A 263 -16.57 1.82 -5.43
CA ASP A 263 -16.23 1.02 -6.59
C ASP A 263 -15.99 1.94 -7.79
N TRP A 264 -14.92 1.73 -8.59
CA TRP A 264 -14.64 2.65 -9.68
C TRP A 264 -14.08 2.03 -10.96
N SER A 265 -14.17 0.75 -11.12
CA SER A 265 -13.82 0.05 -12.36
C SER A 265 -14.75 -1.15 -12.56
N THR A 266 -14.36 -2.09 -13.37
CA THR A 266 -15.10 -3.34 -13.64
C THR A 266 -14.42 -4.52 -12.94
N PRO A 267 -15.13 -5.62 -12.66
CA PRO A 267 -14.56 -6.77 -11.94
C PRO A 267 -13.38 -7.45 -12.66
N ASP A 268 -13.29 -7.35 -13.98
CA ASP A 268 -12.26 -7.96 -14.82
C ASP A 268 -11.00 -7.09 -14.99
N LYS A 269 -11.01 -5.85 -14.50
CA LYS A 269 -9.89 -4.90 -14.57
C LYS A 269 -9.32 -4.63 -13.19
N TYR A 270 -8.07 -4.16 -13.12
CA TYR A 270 -7.49 -3.69 -11.88
C TYR A 270 -6.89 -2.30 -12.07
N LEU A 271 -6.57 -1.66 -10.96
CA LEU A 271 -5.87 -0.38 -10.94
C LEU A 271 -4.58 -0.54 -10.15
N HIS A 272 -3.52 0.13 -10.60
CA HIS A 272 -2.27 0.13 -9.85
C HIS A 272 -2.36 1.09 -8.66
N ASP A 273 -2.78 2.32 -8.91
CA ASP A 273 -2.95 3.37 -7.91
C ASP A 273 -3.91 4.47 -8.42
N LEU A 274 -4.00 5.54 -7.65
CA LEU A 274 -4.70 6.76 -8.02
C LEU A 274 -3.84 7.99 -7.68
N ILE A 275 -4.22 9.14 -8.24
CA ILE A 275 -3.68 10.43 -7.88
C ILE A 275 -4.80 11.41 -7.55
N SER A 276 -4.61 12.22 -6.50
CA SER A 276 -5.58 13.18 -5.98
C SER A 276 -5.11 14.63 -6.01
N SER A 277 -3.78 14.87 -5.92
CA SER A 277 -3.20 16.20 -5.76
C SER A 277 -1.73 16.27 -6.23
N ASP A 278 -1.14 17.47 -6.25
CA ASP A 278 0.32 17.66 -6.25
C ASP A 278 0.82 17.54 -4.80
N ARG A 279 1.61 16.53 -4.51
CA ARG A 279 2.12 16.26 -3.16
C ARG A 279 2.95 17.41 -2.57
N ARG A 280 3.53 18.29 -3.40
CA ARG A 280 4.27 19.49 -2.95
C ARG A 280 3.33 20.61 -2.49
N LYS A 281 2.08 20.57 -2.99
CA LYS A 281 1.01 21.52 -2.66
C LYS A 281 -0.33 20.78 -2.65
N PRO A 282 -0.68 20.10 -1.56
CA PRO A 282 -1.84 19.19 -1.51
C PRO A 282 -3.21 19.89 -1.63
N THR A 283 -3.26 21.20 -1.83
CA THR A 283 -4.46 21.96 -2.21
C THR A 283 -4.68 22.07 -3.72
N VAL A 284 -3.74 21.61 -4.52
CA VAL A 284 -3.95 21.47 -5.97
C VAL A 284 -5.05 20.43 -6.17
N ASN A 285 -6.00 20.71 -7.07
CA ASN A 285 -7.17 19.86 -7.31
C ASN A 285 -8.09 19.67 -6.09
N ALA A 286 -8.16 20.64 -5.17
CA ALA A 286 -9.03 20.58 -3.99
C ALA A 286 -10.49 20.33 -4.38
N GLY A 287 -11.10 19.28 -3.79
CA GLY A 287 -12.45 18.83 -4.11
C GLY A 287 -12.67 18.40 -5.56
N GLY A 288 -11.59 18.19 -6.32
CA GLY A 288 -11.64 17.79 -7.73
C GLY A 288 -11.68 16.28 -7.96
N LEU A 289 -11.58 15.90 -9.23
CA LEU A 289 -11.66 14.52 -9.68
C LEU A 289 -10.41 13.71 -9.29
N LEU A 290 -10.58 12.41 -9.11
CA LEU A 290 -9.51 11.44 -8.86
C LEU A 290 -9.25 10.63 -10.13
N TYR A 291 -7.97 10.40 -10.45
CA TYR A 291 -7.55 9.71 -11.67
C TYR A 291 -6.83 8.41 -11.31
N GLY A 292 -7.28 7.29 -11.89
CA GLY A 292 -6.72 5.97 -11.64
C GLY A 292 -5.69 5.54 -12.67
N ALA A 293 -4.80 4.65 -12.28
CA ALA A 293 -3.76 4.08 -13.13
C ALA A 293 -4.07 2.60 -13.46
N PRO A 294 -4.66 2.30 -14.63
CA PRO A 294 -5.09 0.93 -14.98
C PRO A 294 -3.97 0.12 -15.66
N GLU A 295 -2.80 0.08 -15.09
CA GLU A 295 -1.64 -0.65 -15.61
C GLU A 295 -2.00 -2.07 -16.07
N TYR A 296 -1.50 -2.53 -17.18
CA TYR A 296 -1.75 -3.82 -17.85
C TYR A 296 -3.21 -4.10 -18.23
N SER A 297 -4.18 -3.55 -17.51
CA SER A 297 -5.56 -4.03 -17.60
C SER A 297 -6.36 -3.39 -18.71
N THR A 298 -6.23 -2.08 -18.94
CA THR A 298 -7.03 -1.38 -19.96
C THR A 298 -6.47 0.00 -20.31
N ASP A 299 -6.86 0.52 -21.47
CA ASP A 299 -6.62 1.92 -21.85
C ASP A 299 -7.72 2.87 -21.34
N LEU A 300 -8.68 2.38 -20.57
CA LEU A 300 -9.76 3.19 -19.98
C LEU A 300 -9.36 3.60 -18.55
N MET A 301 -8.81 4.81 -18.42
CA MET A 301 -8.49 5.40 -17.13
C MET A 301 -9.79 5.75 -16.38
N PRO A 302 -10.06 5.18 -15.20
CA PRO A 302 -11.23 5.55 -14.42
C PRO A 302 -11.00 6.89 -13.72
N ILE A 303 -12.08 7.68 -13.66
CA ILE A 303 -12.12 9.01 -13.03
C ILE A 303 -13.30 9.03 -12.07
N LEU A 304 -13.03 9.27 -10.78
CA LEU A 304 -14.07 9.39 -9.75
C LEU A 304 -14.28 10.85 -9.39
N ASP A 305 -15.54 11.27 -9.40
CA ASP A 305 -15.99 12.49 -8.73
C ASP A 305 -16.51 12.11 -7.33
N PRO A 306 -15.77 12.42 -6.25
CA PRO A 306 -16.18 12.06 -4.90
C PRO A 306 -17.37 12.86 -4.40
N LYS A 307 -17.72 14.00 -5.01
CA LYS A 307 -18.88 14.83 -4.63
C LYS A 307 -20.20 14.27 -5.17
N THR A 308 -20.17 13.77 -6.39
CA THR A 308 -21.36 13.22 -7.05
C THR A 308 -21.41 11.68 -7.00
N HIS A 309 -20.36 11.05 -6.46
CA HIS A 309 -20.18 9.59 -6.41
C HIS A 309 -20.21 8.93 -7.79
N LYS A 310 -19.89 9.68 -8.84
CA LYS A 310 -19.96 9.23 -10.24
C LYS A 310 -18.59 8.84 -10.73
N VAL A 311 -18.53 7.70 -11.41
CA VAL A 311 -17.34 7.24 -12.13
C VAL A 311 -17.54 7.46 -13.62
N THR A 312 -16.52 8.03 -14.25
CA THR A 312 -16.39 8.16 -15.70
C THR A 312 -15.08 7.53 -16.15
N THR A 313 -14.85 7.45 -17.45
CA THR A 313 -13.60 6.92 -17.99
C THR A 313 -13.05 7.85 -19.04
N PHE A 314 -11.72 7.94 -19.12
CA PHE A 314 -10.99 8.59 -20.20
C PHE A 314 -10.23 7.53 -20.99
N LYS A 315 -10.48 7.43 -22.30
CA LYS A 315 -9.72 6.51 -23.16
C LYS A 315 -8.37 7.15 -23.51
N MET A 316 -7.31 6.57 -22.96
CA MET A 316 -5.94 7.01 -23.23
C MET A 316 -5.53 6.65 -24.65
N PRO A 317 -5.15 7.64 -25.49
CA PRO A 317 -4.60 7.36 -26.80
C PRO A 317 -3.14 6.91 -26.72
N VAL A 318 -2.65 6.31 -27.80
CA VAL A 318 -1.23 6.04 -28.05
C VAL A 318 -0.82 6.70 -29.37
N ALA A 319 0.46 7.06 -29.52
CA ALA A 319 0.94 7.72 -30.74
C ALA A 319 0.99 6.77 -31.95
N ASP A 320 1.25 5.48 -31.71
CA ASP A 320 1.22 4.44 -32.73
C ASP A 320 0.03 3.49 -32.47
N PRO A 321 -1.07 3.59 -33.20
CA PRO A 321 -2.25 2.74 -33.05
C PRO A 321 -1.99 1.27 -33.39
N ASN A 322 -0.92 0.96 -34.12
CA ASN A 322 -0.53 -0.40 -34.49
C ASN A 322 0.35 -1.06 -33.42
N MET A 323 0.68 -0.33 -32.37
CA MET A 323 1.45 -0.88 -31.24
C MET A 323 0.73 -2.09 -30.62
N PRO A 324 1.44 -3.19 -30.34
CA PRO A 324 0.83 -4.35 -29.72
C PRO A 324 0.33 -4.03 -28.31
N VAL A 325 -0.69 -4.76 -27.85
CA VAL A 325 -1.06 -4.77 -26.44
C VAL A 325 0.13 -5.26 -25.60
N SER A 326 0.22 -4.80 -24.34
CA SER A 326 1.39 -5.04 -23.51
C SER A 326 0.99 -5.42 -22.08
N LEU A 327 1.55 -6.50 -21.56
CA LEU A 327 1.47 -6.86 -20.15
C LEU A 327 2.68 -6.34 -19.33
N GLY A 328 3.40 -5.35 -19.84
CA GLY A 328 4.51 -4.73 -19.16
C GLY A 328 5.84 -4.78 -19.91
N PRO A 329 6.92 -4.25 -19.33
CA PRO A 329 8.22 -4.22 -19.97
C PRO A 329 8.68 -5.62 -20.37
N GLY A 330 8.97 -5.79 -21.66
CA GLY A 330 9.41 -7.06 -22.24
C GLY A 330 8.31 -8.04 -22.67
N HIS A 331 7.03 -7.71 -22.45
CA HIS A 331 5.89 -8.53 -22.91
C HIS A 331 5.11 -7.77 -23.97
N ALA A 332 5.38 -8.05 -25.22
CA ALA A 332 4.62 -7.53 -26.35
C ALA A 332 3.56 -8.57 -26.80
N GLY A 333 2.34 -8.11 -27.02
CA GLY A 333 1.22 -8.94 -27.45
C GLY A 333 0.29 -9.33 -26.29
N ALA A 334 -0.97 -9.63 -26.65
CA ALA A 334 -1.91 -10.23 -25.70
C ALA A 334 -1.41 -11.62 -25.30
N ILE A 335 -1.20 -11.84 -24.02
CA ILE A 335 -0.83 -13.16 -23.53
C ILE A 335 -2.12 -13.96 -23.35
N THR A 336 -2.28 -15.00 -24.16
CA THR A 336 -3.34 -15.97 -23.97
C THR A 336 -3.05 -16.78 -22.69
N PRO A 337 -4.06 -17.04 -21.85
CA PRO A 337 -3.89 -17.90 -20.69
C PRO A 337 -3.30 -19.26 -21.07
N THR A 338 -2.22 -19.67 -20.40
CA THR A 338 -1.62 -21.01 -20.62
C THR A 338 -2.56 -22.10 -20.13
N THR A 339 -3.27 -21.85 -19.05
CA THR A 339 -4.38 -22.65 -18.54
C THR A 339 -5.52 -21.75 -18.08
N PRO A 340 -6.78 -22.21 -18.13
CA PRO A 340 -7.93 -21.38 -17.77
C PRO A 340 -7.85 -20.84 -16.33
N SER A 341 -8.25 -19.59 -16.13
CA SER A 341 -8.40 -19.04 -14.78
C SER A 341 -9.62 -19.62 -14.07
N ALA A 342 -9.63 -19.59 -12.72
CA ALA A 342 -10.76 -20.11 -11.94
C ALA A 342 -12.06 -19.32 -12.16
N TYR A 343 -11.97 -18.03 -12.48
CA TYR A 343 -13.11 -17.13 -12.56
C TYR A 343 -13.50 -16.73 -13.97
N TRP A 344 -12.53 -16.67 -14.90
CA TRP A 344 -12.69 -16.09 -16.23
C TRP A 344 -12.39 -17.08 -17.37
N GLY A 345 -12.01 -18.33 -17.04
CA GLY A 345 -11.65 -19.32 -18.04
C GLY A 345 -10.47 -18.87 -18.89
N ASP A 346 -10.60 -18.99 -20.22
CA ASP A 346 -9.60 -18.59 -21.21
C ASP A 346 -9.74 -17.14 -21.69
N THR A 347 -10.61 -16.35 -21.07
CA THR A 347 -10.86 -14.97 -21.48
C THR A 347 -9.60 -14.11 -21.29
N VAL A 348 -9.20 -13.41 -22.34
CA VAL A 348 -8.17 -12.36 -22.26
C VAL A 348 -8.80 -11.14 -21.62
N LEU A 349 -8.40 -10.85 -20.38
CA LEU A 349 -8.96 -9.76 -19.58
C LEU A 349 -8.27 -8.42 -19.82
N TRP A 350 -6.95 -8.46 -20.04
CA TRP A 350 -6.10 -7.28 -20.08
C TRP A 350 -5.54 -7.07 -21.48
N ASP A 351 -5.75 -5.87 -22.02
CA ASP A 351 -5.53 -5.56 -23.42
C ASP A 351 -4.96 -4.15 -23.66
N THR A 352 -4.36 -3.54 -22.64
CA THR A 352 -3.84 -2.16 -22.72
C THR A 352 -2.71 -2.01 -23.75
N ARG A 353 -2.67 -0.89 -24.42
CA ARG A 353 -1.53 -0.38 -25.20
C ARG A 353 -0.82 0.76 -24.48
N ALA A 354 -1.57 1.68 -23.90
CA ALA A 354 -1.01 2.80 -23.13
C ALA A 354 -0.29 2.36 -21.86
N ASN A 355 -0.65 1.21 -21.30
CA ASN A 355 0.03 0.58 -20.15
C ASN A 355 0.47 1.61 -19.10
N GLN A 356 -0.47 2.47 -18.68
CA GLN A 356 -0.21 3.50 -17.70
C GLN A 356 0.09 2.89 -16.34
N HIS A 357 1.27 3.19 -15.79
CA HIS A 357 1.70 2.62 -14.51
C HIS A 357 1.41 3.53 -13.32
N ASN A 358 1.77 4.80 -13.41
CA ASN A 358 1.66 5.75 -12.30
C ASN A 358 1.33 7.15 -12.84
N ALA A 359 0.68 7.95 -12.02
CA ALA A 359 0.30 9.31 -12.33
C ALA A 359 0.80 10.29 -11.27
N MET A 360 0.93 11.58 -11.64
CA MET A 360 1.27 12.67 -10.73
C MET A 360 0.61 13.97 -11.20
N PHE A 361 0.03 14.74 -10.28
CA PHE A 361 -0.38 16.11 -10.57
C PHE A 361 0.82 17.06 -10.59
N ASP A 362 0.80 18.02 -11.50
CA ASP A 362 1.66 19.21 -11.40
C ASP A 362 0.95 20.36 -10.69
N GLY A 363 1.68 21.44 -10.41
CA GLY A 363 1.15 22.63 -9.75
C GLY A 363 0.07 23.40 -10.55
N GLN A 364 -0.12 23.07 -11.85
CA GLN A 364 -1.16 23.64 -12.73
C GLN A 364 -2.43 22.78 -12.76
N GLY A 365 -2.41 21.59 -12.15
CA GLY A 365 -3.52 20.66 -12.11
C GLY A 365 -3.58 19.73 -13.33
N ARG A 366 -2.49 19.57 -14.06
CA ARG A 366 -2.38 18.56 -15.14
C ARG A 366 -1.94 17.22 -14.56
N VAL A 367 -2.38 16.13 -15.18
CA VAL A 367 -2.06 14.76 -14.79
C VAL A 367 -0.96 14.21 -15.70
N TRP A 368 0.23 14.01 -15.14
CA TRP A 368 1.39 13.44 -15.81
C TRP A 368 1.43 11.94 -15.58
N LEU A 369 1.71 11.17 -16.63
CA LEU A 369 1.52 9.73 -16.67
C LEU A 369 2.81 9.05 -17.14
N ALA A 370 3.30 8.06 -16.38
CA ALA A 370 4.24 7.08 -16.92
C ALA A 370 3.44 6.12 -17.81
N ALA A 371 3.48 6.30 -19.11
CA ALA A 371 2.65 5.56 -20.06
C ALA A 371 3.43 5.21 -21.32
N THR A 372 3.07 4.09 -21.96
CA THR A 372 3.60 3.75 -23.27
C THR A 372 2.91 4.61 -24.30
N VAL A 373 3.68 5.39 -25.06
CA VAL A 373 3.15 6.24 -26.12
C VAL A 373 3.49 5.72 -27.50
N ARG A 374 4.57 4.94 -27.63
CA ARG A 374 5.07 4.32 -28.86
C ARG A 374 5.71 2.96 -28.62
N GLY A 375 6.09 2.29 -29.68
CA GLY A 375 6.92 1.07 -29.63
C GLY A 375 8.27 1.30 -28.93
N MET A 376 8.97 0.21 -28.61
CA MET A 376 10.17 0.26 -27.76
C MET A 376 11.38 0.93 -28.41
N ASP A 377 11.49 0.95 -29.75
CA ASP A 377 12.63 1.53 -30.43
C ASP A 377 12.67 3.05 -30.27
N ASN A 378 13.81 3.55 -29.82
CA ASN A 378 13.99 4.97 -29.57
C ASN A 378 14.22 5.74 -30.87
N PRO A 379 13.82 7.02 -30.92
CA PRO A 379 14.14 7.90 -32.05
C PRO A 379 15.65 8.15 -32.18
N ALA A 380 16.08 8.61 -33.32
CA ALA A 380 17.51 8.80 -33.65
C ALA A 380 18.23 9.72 -32.67
N TRP A 381 17.56 10.73 -32.12
CA TRP A 381 18.16 11.67 -31.16
C TRP A 381 18.54 11.05 -29.83
N CYS A 382 18.05 9.85 -29.49
CA CYS A 382 18.42 9.08 -28.31
C CYS A 382 19.68 8.21 -28.52
N LYS A 383 20.04 7.94 -29.76
CA LYS A 383 20.99 6.88 -30.13
C LYS A 383 22.42 7.40 -30.33
N LYS A 384 23.35 6.47 -30.44
CA LYS A 384 24.77 6.78 -30.75
C LYS A 384 24.87 7.60 -32.02
N GLY A 385 25.68 8.67 -31.97
CA GLY A 385 25.89 9.61 -33.09
C GLY A 385 24.94 10.80 -33.07
N SER A 386 24.01 10.88 -32.14
CA SER A 386 23.18 12.04 -31.93
C SER A 386 23.94 13.23 -31.33
N ASP A 387 23.52 14.45 -31.67
CA ASP A 387 24.00 15.69 -31.04
C ASP A 387 23.37 16.00 -29.69
N HIS A 388 22.38 15.23 -29.25
CA HIS A 388 21.74 15.41 -27.96
C HIS A 388 22.74 15.23 -26.80
N PRO A 389 22.83 16.19 -25.85
CA PRO A 389 23.85 16.17 -24.79
C PRO A 389 23.91 14.85 -24.00
N SER A 390 22.74 14.30 -23.64
CA SER A 390 22.66 13.03 -22.89
C SER A 390 23.08 11.83 -23.74
N ALA A 391 22.75 11.80 -25.04
CA ALA A 391 23.11 10.71 -25.94
C ALA A 391 24.60 10.68 -26.27
N LYS A 392 25.28 11.83 -26.25
CA LYS A 392 26.75 11.89 -26.35
C LYS A 392 27.44 11.19 -25.20
N VAL A 393 26.86 11.22 -24.01
CA VAL A 393 27.40 10.57 -22.80
C VAL A 393 26.93 9.11 -22.69
N PHE A 394 25.63 8.90 -22.84
CA PHE A 394 25.03 7.59 -22.66
C PHE A 394 23.87 7.37 -23.64
N PRO A 395 24.13 6.87 -24.85
CA PRO A 395 23.10 6.58 -25.84
C PRO A 395 22.22 5.41 -25.41
N ILE A 396 20.92 5.48 -25.72
CA ILE A 396 19.92 4.45 -25.36
C ILE A 396 19.09 4.12 -26.60
N ASP A 397 19.12 2.87 -27.02
CA ASP A 397 18.47 2.42 -28.26
C ASP A 397 16.98 2.10 -28.07
N ARG A 398 16.55 1.72 -26.85
CA ARG A 398 15.19 1.23 -26.58
C ARG A 398 14.68 1.69 -25.22
N SER A 399 13.37 2.01 -25.15
CA SER A 399 12.66 2.31 -23.90
C SER A 399 11.24 1.76 -23.91
N PRO A 400 10.80 1.08 -22.84
CA PRO A 400 9.50 0.38 -22.83
C PRO A 400 8.29 1.29 -22.53
N ARG A 401 8.50 2.37 -21.79
CA ARG A 401 7.49 3.39 -21.46
C ARG A 401 8.10 4.78 -21.61
N GLN A 402 7.24 5.73 -21.85
CA GLN A 402 7.57 7.14 -21.98
C GLN A 402 6.68 7.96 -21.02
N VAL A 403 6.34 9.19 -21.40
CA VAL A 403 5.50 10.08 -20.59
C VAL A 403 4.35 10.61 -21.44
N ALA A 404 3.19 10.75 -20.82
CA ALA A 404 2.07 11.49 -21.39
C ALA A 404 1.55 12.50 -20.36
N VAL A 405 0.82 13.51 -20.82
CA VAL A 405 0.18 14.49 -19.95
C VAL A 405 -1.25 14.75 -20.40
N LEU A 406 -2.19 14.63 -19.45
CA LEU A 406 -3.58 15.00 -19.61
C LEU A 406 -3.83 16.35 -18.93
N ASP A 407 -4.36 17.30 -19.66
CA ASP A 407 -4.93 18.50 -19.08
C ASP A 407 -6.44 18.29 -18.85
N PRO A 408 -6.88 18.16 -17.59
CA PRO A 408 -8.29 17.92 -17.28
C PRO A 408 -9.24 19.05 -17.72
N LYS A 409 -8.74 20.29 -17.81
CA LYS A 409 -9.54 21.46 -18.17
C LYS A 409 -9.87 21.50 -19.67
N THR A 410 -8.89 21.16 -20.48
CA THR A 410 -9.01 21.20 -21.95
C THR A 410 -9.27 19.82 -22.56
N GLN A 411 -9.15 18.75 -21.77
CA GLN A 411 -9.17 17.35 -22.20
C GLN A 411 -8.06 17.02 -23.23
N LYS A 412 -7.03 17.86 -23.32
CA LYS A 412 -5.89 17.65 -24.21
C LYS A 412 -4.98 16.58 -23.62
N TYR A 413 -4.66 15.57 -24.42
CA TYR A 413 -3.67 14.55 -24.10
C TYR A 413 -2.46 14.72 -25.01
N SER A 414 -1.28 14.87 -24.43
CA SER A 414 -0.03 15.11 -25.15
C SER A 414 0.98 14.01 -24.84
N PHE A 415 1.77 13.63 -25.85
CA PHE A 415 2.82 12.64 -25.76
C PHE A 415 4.17 13.31 -25.60
N ILE A 416 4.98 12.79 -24.67
CA ILE A 416 6.36 13.22 -24.44
C ILE A 416 7.26 12.00 -24.61
N ASP A 417 7.95 11.95 -25.73
CA ASP A 417 8.87 10.86 -26.01
C ASP A 417 10.09 10.95 -25.09
N THR A 418 10.46 9.84 -24.44
CA THR A 418 11.65 9.75 -23.60
C THR A 418 12.58 8.69 -24.16
N CYS A 419 13.89 8.91 -23.98
CA CYS A 419 14.91 7.95 -24.42
C CYS A 419 15.15 6.82 -23.42
N PHE A 420 14.66 6.97 -22.22
CA PHE A 420 14.74 6.00 -21.12
C PHE A 420 13.34 5.50 -20.75
N GLY A 421 13.27 4.32 -20.14
CA GLY A 421 12.02 3.78 -19.62
C GLY A 421 11.51 4.58 -18.42
N THR A 422 10.20 4.60 -18.19
CA THR A 422 9.58 5.32 -17.08
C THR A 422 8.72 4.39 -16.24
N HIS A 423 8.67 4.68 -14.91
CA HIS A 423 7.90 3.89 -13.97
C HIS A 423 7.16 4.79 -12.96
N HIS A 424 7.84 5.39 -11.98
CA HIS A 424 7.25 6.39 -11.09
C HIS A 424 7.72 7.79 -11.48
N PRO A 425 6.81 8.77 -11.66
CA PRO A 425 7.12 10.17 -11.82
C PRO A 425 7.10 10.88 -10.47
N GLN A 426 7.95 11.90 -10.28
CA GLN A 426 7.93 12.80 -9.13
C GLN A 426 8.48 14.17 -9.51
N PHE A 427 7.75 15.23 -9.18
CA PHE A 427 8.22 16.59 -9.44
C PHE A 427 9.29 17.03 -8.45
N GLY A 428 10.35 17.67 -8.98
CA GLY A 428 11.34 18.38 -8.19
C GLY A 428 10.78 19.67 -7.59
N TYR A 429 11.59 20.25 -6.69
CA TYR A 429 11.29 21.53 -6.05
C TYR A 429 12.03 22.71 -6.71
N ASP A 430 12.56 22.49 -7.91
CA ASP A 430 13.28 23.48 -8.71
C ASP A 430 12.33 24.42 -9.49
N ALA A 431 12.87 25.54 -9.97
CA ALA A 431 12.11 26.56 -10.68
C ALA A 431 11.63 26.12 -12.07
N ASP A 432 12.21 25.07 -12.64
CA ASP A 432 11.86 24.50 -13.93
C ASP A 432 10.77 23.44 -13.83
N ASN A 433 10.31 23.15 -12.60
CA ASN A 433 9.29 22.14 -12.31
C ASN A 433 9.66 20.80 -12.96
N THR A 434 10.91 20.35 -12.76
CA THR A 434 11.45 19.16 -13.39
C THR A 434 10.72 17.90 -12.92
N LEU A 435 10.21 17.11 -13.87
CA LEU A 435 9.64 15.80 -13.60
C LEU A 435 10.76 14.75 -13.62
N TRP A 436 11.08 14.19 -12.49
CA TRP A 436 12.04 13.10 -12.32
C TRP A 436 11.34 11.75 -12.44
N LEU A 437 12.02 10.76 -13.00
CA LEU A 437 11.45 9.48 -13.37
C LEU A 437 12.32 8.32 -12.87
N SER A 438 11.68 7.28 -12.36
CA SER A 438 12.33 6.00 -12.06
C SER A 438 12.10 4.98 -13.19
N GLY A 439 12.67 3.78 -13.07
CA GLY A 439 12.57 2.73 -14.09
C GLY A 439 13.41 3.00 -15.35
N SER A 440 14.29 3.99 -15.27
CA SER A 440 15.07 4.52 -16.39
C SER A 440 16.32 3.67 -16.73
N GLY A 441 16.47 2.53 -16.11
CA GLY A 441 17.68 1.73 -16.27
C GLY A 441 18.87 2.34 -15.51
N PRO A 442 20.10 2.33 -16.06
CA PRO A 442 21.28 2.79 -15.34
C PRO A 442 21.46 4.32 -15.37
N VAL A 443 20.38 5.08 -15.54
CA VAL A 443 20.41 6.55 -15.66
C VAL A 443 19.39 7.23 -14.75
N ALA A 444 19.68 8.44 -14.28
CA ALA A 444 18.69 9.39 -13.81
C ALA A 444 18.06 10.06 -15.04
N GLY A 445 16.73 9.98 -15.16
CA GLY A 445 16.00 10.53 -16.30
C GLY A 445 15.01 11.60 -15.85
N TRP A 446 14.81 12.64 -16.68
CA TRP A 446 13.92 13.76 -16.37
C TRP A 446 13.28 14.38 -17.57
N VAL A 447 12.19 15.13 -17.32
CA VAL A 447 11.58 16.07 -18.24
C VAL A 447 11.59 17.46 -17.60
N ASN A 448 12.22 18.44 -18.25
CA ASN A 448 12.10 19.85 -17.88
C ASN A 448 10.73 20.34 -18.38
N THR A 449 9.74 20.45 -17.47
CA THR A 449 8.37 20.75 -17.88
C THR A 449 8.17 22.18 -18.32
N LYS A 450 9.01 23.11 -17.89
CA LYS A 450 9.02 24.49 -18.38
C LYS A 450 9.45 24.55 -19.84
N VAL A 451 10.54 23.90 -20.22
CA VAL A 451 10.98 23.81 -21.62
C VAL A 451 9.94 23.10 -22.48
N TRP A 452 9.30 22.06 -21.95
CA TRP A 452 8.18 21.41 -22.64
C TRP A 452 7.02 22.38 -22.91
N ASP A 453 6.63 23.13 -21.89
CA ASP A 453 5.51 24.10 -22.02
C ASP A 453 5.83 25.23 -23.01
N GLU A 454 7.07 25.68 -23.06
CA GLU A 454 7.53 26.73 -23.96
C GLU A 454 7.68 26.27 -25.44
N THR A 455 8.08 25.00 -25.64
CA THR A 455 8.50 24.53 -26.96
C THR A 455 7.64 23.42 -27.56
N GLY A 456 6.99 22.61 -26.75
CA GLY A 456 6.34 21.37 -27.17
C GLY A 456 7.29 20.32 -27.75
N ASP A 457 8.59 20.48 -27.55
CA ASP A 457 9.67 19.67 -28.13
C ASP A 457 10.30 18.76 -27.08
N ALA A 458 10.00 17.46 -27.16
CA ALA A 458 10.53 16.47 -26.25
C ALA A 458 12.07 16.38 -26.30
N GLN A 459 12.69 16.55 -27.46
CA GLN A 459 14.15 16.50 -27.61
C GLN A 459 14.84 17.62 -26.81
N LYS A 460 14.19 18.77 -26.62
CA LYS A 460 14.73 19.87 -25.82
C LYS A 460 14.43 19.73 -24.35
N ALA A 461 13.28 19.15 -24.01
CA ALA A 461 12.80 19.05 -22.64
C ALA A 461 13.33 17.84 -21.88
N VAL A 462 13.66 16.74 -22.57
CA VAL A 462 14.06 15.47 -21.96
C VAL A 462 15.56 15.40 -21.80
N GLY A 463 16.02 14.88 -20.65
CA GLY A 463 17.41 14.61 -20.39
C GLY A 463 17.62 13.37 -19.53
N TRP A 464 18.83 12.82 -19.57
CA TRP A 464 19.24 11.72 -18.72
C TRP A 464 20.75 11.73 -18.52
N PHE A 465 21.23 11.11 -17.43
CA PHE A 465 22.64 10.96 -17.15
C PHE A 465 22.88 9.65 -16.41
N PRO A 466 23.98 8.91 -16.71
CA PRO A 466 24.33 7.69 -15.97
C PRO A 466 24.67 8.01 -14.52
N PHE A 467 24.45 7.06 -13.62
CA PHE A 467 24.90 7.19 -12.24
C PHE A 467 26.41 7.00 -12.18
N VAL A 468 27.15 8.04 -11.79
CA VAL A 468 28.61 8.03 -11.69
C VAL A 468 29.04 8.34 -10.27
N LEU A 469 29.72 7.39 -9.63
CA LEU A 469 30.30 7.58 -8.30
C LEU A 469 31.64 8.31 -8.42
N ASP A 470 31.83 9.35 -7.63
CA ASP A 470 33.13 10.00 -7.43
C ASP A 470 34.07 9.04 -6.68
N SER A 471 34.63 8.08 -7.38
CA SER A 471 35.47 7.02 -6.79
C SER A 471 36.91 7.46 -6.53
N ASN A 472 37.38 8.52 -7.18
CA ASN A 472 38.67 9.13 -6.89
C ASN A 472 38.61 10.16 -5.75
N GLY A 473 37.46 10.66 -5.38
CA GLY A 473 37.21 11.53 -4.23
C GLY A 473 37.58 12.99 -4.43
N ASN A 474 37.68 13.47 -5.68
CA ASN A 474 38.10 14.84 -5.98
C ASN A 474 36.93 15.83 -6.05
N GLY A 475 35.67 15.37 -5.95
CA GLY A 475 34.45 16.19 -5.97
C GLY A 475 34.08 16.70 -7.35
N LYS A 476 34.65 16.19 -8.41
CA LYS A 476 34.38 16.57 -9.82
C LYS A 476 34.02 15.35 -10.63
N LEU A 477 33.21 15.56 -11.65
CA LEU A 477 32.91 14.52 -12.64
C LEU A 477 34.11 14.40 -13.59
N ASP A 478 34.74 13.25 -13.55
CA ASP A 478 35.81 12.88 -14.45
C ASP A 478 35.36 11.86 -15.52
N GLU A 479 36.26 11.46 -16.42
CA GLU A 479 36.00 10.26 -17.21
C GLU A 479 35.72 9.07 -16.28
N PHE A 480 34.81 8.20 -16.69
CA PHE A 480 34.39 7.09 -15.84
C PHE A 480 34.59 5.73 -16.50
N ALA A 481 34.99 4.78 -15.68
CA ALA A 481 35.11 3.37 -16.04
C ALA A 481 33.74 2.67 -15.93
N GLU A 482 33.55 1.58 -16.66
CA GLU A 482 32.37 0.74 -16.62
C GLU A 482 32.26 -0.01 -15.26
N PRO A 483 31.04 -0.42 -14.86
CA PRO A 483 30.82 -1.15 -13.61
C PRO A 483 31.71 -2.38 -13.47
N GLY A 484 32.35 -2.52 -12.30
CA GLY A 484 33.25 -3.62 -12.00
C GLY A 484 34.66 -3.45 -12.59
N LYS A 485 34.95 -2.32 -13.25
CA LYS A 485 36.29 -1.92 -13.67
C LYS A 485 36.73 -0.72 -12.83
N SER A 486 37.95 -0.79 -12.28
CA SER A 486 38.58 0.34 -11.61
C SER A 486 39.75 0.79 -12.46
N GLU A 487 39.78 2.07 -12.79
CA GLU A 487 40.87 2.69 -13.57
C GLU A 487 41.37 3.89 -12.77
N GLU A 488 42.70 3.98 -12.62
CA GLU A 488 43.34 5.06 -11.85
C GLU A 488 43.00 6.43 -12.44
N GLY A 489 42.58 7.36 -11.57
CA GLY A 489 42.19 8.73 -11.92
C GLY A 489 40.81 8.87 -12.52
N LYS A 490 40.06 7.78 -12.74
CA LYS A 490 38.70 7.83 -13.25
C LYS A 490 37.64 7.60 -12.15
N ASP A 491 36.48 8.11 -12.42
CA ASP A 491 35.26 7.78 -11.67
C ASP A 491 34.74 6.39 -12.05
N THR A 492 33.70 5.92 -11.39
CA THR A 492 33.09 4.62 -11.68
C THR A 492 31.62 4.73 -11.95
N ARG A 493 31.17 4.25 -13.10
CA ARG A 493 29.75 4.17 -13.39
C ARG A 493 29.09 3.11 -12.49
N PHE A 494 28.02 3.49 -11.80
CA PHE A 494 27.24 2.59 -10.95
C PHE A 494 26.11 1.94 -11.76
N ASN A 495 25.92 0.63 -11.56
CA ASN A 495 24.80 -0.10 -12.13
C ASN A 495 23.80 -0.46 -11.02
N PRO A 496 22.62 0.17 -10.95
CA PRO A 496 21.60 -0.13 -9.93
C PRO A 496 20.88 -1.48 -10.14
N GLY A 497 21.33 -2.33 -11.06
CA GLY A 497 20.73 -3.62 -11.35
C GLY A 497 19.46 -3.48 -12.22
N SER A 498 18.31 -3.83 -11.70
CA SER A 498 17.01 -3.77 -12.41
C SER A 498 16.52 -2.34 -12.71
N GLY A 499 17.31 -1.33 -12.40
CA GLY A 499 16.98 0.09 -12.47
C GLY A 499 16.46 0.64 -11.13
N PRO A 500 16.49 1.97 -10.98
CA PRO A 500 15.94 2.62 -9.79
C PRO A 500 14.41 2.44 -9.73
N TYR A 501 13.85 2.17 -8.51
CA TYR A 501 12.43 1.92 -8.36
C TYR A 501 11.66 3.16 -7.86
N ALA A 502 11.90 3.62 -6.63
CA ALA A 502 11.36 4.90 -6.18
C ALA A 502 12.17 6.07 -6.76
N VAL A 503 11.55 7.22 -6.89
CA VAL A 503 12.22 8.49 -7.21
C VAL A 503 11.79 9.53 -6.18
N MET A 504 12.76 10.17 -5.53
CA MET A 504 12.57 11.01 -4.35
C MET A 504 13.39 12.30 -4.49
N PRO A 505 12.85 13.35 -5.15
CA PRO A 505 13.51 14.65 -5.19
C PRO A 505 13.61 15.26 -3.78
N HIS A 506 14.81 15.67 -3.39
CA HIS A 506 15.05 16.25 -2.10
C HIS A 506 14.46 17.67 -2.03
N PRO A 507 13.65 17.99 -1.00
CA PRO A 507 12.90 19.24 -0.96
C PRO A 507 13.76 20.50 -0.83
N THR A 508 15.01 20.40 -0.36
CA THR A 508 15.85 21.56 -0.05
C THR A 508 17.21 21.60 -0.75
N ASP A 509 17.89 20.45 -0.99
CA ASP A 509 19.25 20.45 -1.56
C ASP A 509 19.28 20.26 -3.08
N GLY A 510 18.13 19.90 -3.68
CA GLY A 510 17.97 19.71 -5.12
C GLY A 510 18.51 18.38 -5.64
N SER A 511 19.05 17.51 -4.78
CA SER A 511 19.43 16.16 -5.18
C SER A 511 18.18 15.28 -5.43
N VAL A 512 18.38 14.19 -6.16
CA VAL A 512 17.31 13.21 -6.42
C VAL A 512 17.78 11.85 -5.92
N TRP A 513 16.94 11.21 -5.14
CA TRP A 513 17.24 9.93 -4.54
C TRP A 513 16.40 8.82 -5.17
N TYR A 514 16.94 7.63 -5.14
CA TYR A 514 16.29 6.44 -5.69
C TYR A 514 16.50 5.26 -4.75
N THR A 515 15.55 4.31 -4.77
CA THR A 515 15.82 2.96 -4.25
C THR A 515 16.46 2.10 -5.34
N SER A 516 17.48 1.33 -4.97
CA SER A 516 18.27 0.47 -5.84
C SER A 516 18.13 -1.00 -5.43
N GLY A 517 18.34 -1.90 -6.37
CA GLY A 517 18.37 -3.33 -6.10
C GLY A 517 17.04 -3.96 -5.71
N THR A 518 15.91 -3.33 -6.05
CA THR A 518 14.57 -3.84 -5.69
C THR A 518 14.32 -5.25 -6.24
N PHE A 519 14.62 -5.50 -7.51
CA PHE A 519 14.42 -6.79 -8.16
C PHE A 519 15.73 -7.55 -8.42
N ALA A 520 16.83 -6.85 -8.60
CA ALA A 520 18.17 -7.40 -8.83
C ALA A 520 19.23 -6.33 -8.59
N GLY A 521 20.41 -6.74 -8.16
CA GLY A 521 21.54 -5.86 -7.82
C GLY A 521 21.63 -5.60 -6.32
N THR A 522 22.49 -4.66 -5.92
CA THR A 522 22.68 -4.31 -4.51
C THR A 522 21.58 -3.38 -4.04
N ALA A 523 20.89 -3.79 -2.98
CA ALA A 523 19.82 -3.00 -2.36
C ALA A 523 20.39 -1.82 -1.58
N GLY A 524 19.82 -0.64 -1.79
CA GLY A 524 20.29 0.59 -1.14
C GLY A 524 19.55 1.83 -1.56
N PHE A 525 20.03 2.96 -1.07
CA PHE A 525 19.64 4.29 -1.53
C PHE A 525 20.73 4.86 -2.43
N LEU A 526 20.32 5.40 -3.58
CA LEU A 526 21.17 5.98 -4.59
C LEU A 526 20.83 7.46 -4.73
N ARG A 527 21.80 8.35 -4.49
CA ARG A 527 21.68 9.79 -4.65
C ARG A 527 22.26 10.22 -6.00
N PHE A 528 21.59 11.11 -6.69
CA PHE A 528 22.06 11.81 -7.87
C PHE A 528 22.04 13.31 -7.62
N ASP A 529 23.14 14.00 -7.90
CA ASP A 529 23.20 15.45 -7.83
C ASP A 529 23.10 16.05 -9.25
N PRO A 530 22.00 16.74 -9.58
CA PRO A 530 21.79 17.29 -10.93
C PRO A 530 22.83 18.36 -11.33
N LYS A 531 23.50 19.02 -10.37
CA LYS A 531 24.47 20.09 -10.62
C LYS A 531 25.83 19.51 -10.98
N THR A 532 26.34 18.60 -10.18
CA THR A 532 27.66 17.97 -10.38
C THR A 532 27.61 16.77 -11.30
N LYS A 533 26.44 16.15 -11.52
CA LYS A 533 26.20 14.88 -12.22
C LYS A 533 26.84 13.67 -11.50
N LEU A 534 27.29 13.85 -10.27
CA LEU A 534 27.82 12.77 -9.43
C LEU A 534 26.72 12.06 -8.65
N SER A 535 27.01 10.83 -8.30
CA SER A 535 26.12 9.97 -7.51
C SER A 535 26.82 9.46 -6.26
N GLU A 536 26.00 9.10 -5.26
CA GLU A 536 26.44 8.41 -4.03
C GLU A 536 25.56 7.16 -3.84
N PHE A 537 26.13 6.07 -3.34
CA PHE A 537 25.38 4.85 -3.08
C PHE A 537 25.55 4.41 -1.63
N TYR A 538 24.44 4.09 -0.96
CA TYR A 538 24.37 3.65 0.42
C TYR A 538 23.65 2.30 0.49
N ALA A 539 24.43 1.22 0.69
CA ALA A 539 23.90 -0.14 0.78
C ALA A 539 23.12 -0.32 2.07
N LEU A 540 22.01 -1.06 2.00
CA LEU A 540 21.19 -1.36 3.17
C LEU A 540 21.96 -2.21 4.20
N PRO A 541 21.62 -2.06 5.49
CA PRO A 541 21.99 -3.04 6.50
C PRO A 541 21.46 -4.43 6.12
N LYS A 542 22.23 -5.46 6.43
CA LYS A 542 21.88 -6.86 6.08
C LYS A 542 20.50 -7.27 6.56
N GLU A 543 20.10 -6.77 7.72
CA GLU A 543 18.81 -7.07 8.36
C GLU A 543 17.61 -6.56 7.57
N ALA A 544 17.80 -5.51 6.75
CA ALA A 544 16.74 -4.94 5.91
C ALA A 544 16.42 -5.79 4.68
N VAL A 545 17.36 -6.63 4.22
CA VAL A 545 17.29 -7.54 3.07
C VAL A 545 17.09 -6.81 1.74
N GLY A 546 16.15 -5.90 1.62
CA GLY A 546 15.84 -5.14 0.41
C GLY A 546 14.93 -3.95 0.71
N VAL A 547 14.76 -3.08 -0.29
CA VAL A 547 13.85 -1.92 -0.25
C VAL A 547 13.08 -1.82 -1.55
N ARG A 548 11.81 -1.37 -1.47
CA ARG A 548 10.99 -1.15 -2.66
C ARG A 548 10.64 0.33 -2.82
N GLY A 549 9.40 0.72 -2.54
CA GLY A 549 8.98 2.11 -2.60
C GLY A 549 9.51 2.93 -1.44
N GLY A 550 9.73 4.21 -1.65
CA GLY A 550 10.21 5.11 -0.62
C GLY A 550 9.95 6.56 -0.94
N ASP A 551 10.17 7.39 0.04
CA ASP A 551 10.03 8.84 -0.03
C ASP A 551 11.02 9.54 0.92
N ILE A 552 11.14 10.86 0.77
CA ILE A 552 12.01 11.69 1.59
C ILE A 552 11.18 12.72 2.35
N GLY A 553 11.45 12.85 3.65
CA GLY A 553 10.83 13.85 4.49
C GLY A 553 11.32 15.27 4.20
N ALA A 554 10.56 16.27 4.63
CA ALA A 554 10.96 17.67 4.54
C ALA A 554 12.25 17.97 5.34
N ASP A 555 12.56 17.11 6.31
CA ASP A 555 13.79 17.12 7.11
C ASP A 555 14.98 16.43 6.44
N GLY A 556 14.79 15.86 5.24
CA GLY A 556 15.83 15.16 4.48
C GLY A 556 16.07 13.71 4.91
N VAL A 557 15.27 13.15 5.80
CA VAL A 557 15.32 11.72 6.13
C VAL A 557 14.61 10.91 5.06
N LEU A 558 15.29 9.91 4.52
CA LEU A 558 14.69 8.96 3.58
C LEU A 558 13.95 7.85 4.33
N TRP A 559 12.79 7.49 3.79
CA TRP A 559 11.95 6.42 4.32
C TRP A 559 11.67 5.39 3.23
N GLY A 560 11.88 4.11 3.52
CA GLY A 560 11.72 3.05 2.54
C GLY A 560 10.97 1.84 3.06
N SER A 561 10.19 1.20 2.18
CA SER A 561 9.48 -0.05 2.44
C SER A 561 10.46 -1.22 2.39
N GLY A 562 10.87 -1.72 3.56
CA GLY A 562 11.82 -2.82 3.69
C GLY A 562 11.20 -4.19 3.42
N SER A 563 11.98 -5.08 2.81
CA SER A 563 11.51 -6.41 2.42
C SER A 563 11.45 -7.43 3.57
N ALA A 564 12.03 -7.10 4.72
CA ALA A 564 12.10 -7.98 5.88
C ALA A 564 11.19 -7.49 7.05
N GLY A 565 10.06 -6.87 6.73
CA GLY A 565 9.08 -6.43 7.72
C GLY A 565 9.49 -5.18 8.50
N HIS A 566 10.25 -4.28 7.88
CA HIS A 566 10.69 -3.03 8.49
C HIS A 566 10.39 -1.82 7.62
N LEU A 567 10.06 -0.70 8.26
CA LEU A 567 10.20 0.64 7.71
C LEU A 567 11.67 1.06 7.91
N ILE A 568 12.34 1.42 6.83
CA ILE A 568 13.74 1.82 6.84
C ILE A 568 13.81 3.34 6.86
N ALA A 569 14.53 3.91 7.83
CA ALA A 569 14.91 5.32 7.85
C ALA A 569 16.40 5.46 7.52
N PHE A 570 16.78 6.43 6.69
CA PHE A 570 18.17 6.78 6.42
C PHE A 570 18.38 8.28 6.50
N ASP A 571 19.28 8.71 7.36
CA ASP A 571 19.70 10.10 7.55
C ASP A 571 21.17 10.26 7.17
N ARG A 572 21.41 10.80 5.98
CA ARG A 572 22.76 11.04 5.45
C ARG A 572 23.64 11.93 6.34
N ARG A 573 23.04 12.80 7.15
CA ARG A 573 23.75 13.71 8.06
C ARG A 573 24.44 12.99 9.22
N LYS A 574 24.05 11.75 9.50
CA LYS A 574 24.64 10.90 10.54
C LYS A 574 25.90 10.16 10.06
N CYS A 575 26.21 10.18 8.76
CA CYS A 575 27.41 9.54 8.22
C CYS A 575 28.68 10.17 8.82
N LYS A 576 29.58 9.33 9.30
CA LYS A 576 30.83 9.74 9.96
C LYS A 576 32.05 9.68 9.02
N GLY A 577 31.97 8.87 7.99
CA GLY A 577 33.04 8.69 7.02
C GLY A 577 32.92 9.64 5.81
N PRO A 578 33.92 9.59 4.90
CA PRO A 578 33.82 10.29 3.63
C PRO A 578 32.65 9.77 2.82
N LEU A 579 31.91 10.68 2.17
CA LEU A 579 30.72 10.34 1.38
C LEU A 579 31.08 9.93 -0.05
N ASN A 580 32.30 10.23 -0.47
CA ASN A 580 32.86 9.95 -1.79
C ASN A 580 34.28 9.39 -1.67
N GLY A 581 34.83 8.92 -2.79
CA GLY A 581 36.18 8.40 -2.87
C GLY A 581 36.28 6.87 -2.71
N PRO A 582 37.52 6.32 -2.72
CA PRO A 582 37.73 4.89 -2.78
C PRO A 582 37.18 4.09 -1.59
N ASN A 583 36.91 4.75 -0.47
CA ASN A 583 36.33 4.13 0.72
C ASN A 583 34.80 4.26 0.79
N ALA A 584 34.14 5.01 -0.10
CA ALA A 584 32.69 5.16 -0.18
C ALA A 584 32.06 4.06 -1.04
N THR A 585 32.21 2.80 -0.60
CA THR A 585 31.86 1.60 -1.36
C THR A 585 30.43 1.10 -1.14
N GLY A 586 29.59 1.91 -0.52
CA GLY A 586 28.20 1.57 -0.16
C GLY A 586 28.00 1.29 1.33
N ASN A 587 28.93 0.61 1.99
CA ASN A 587 28.87 0.24 3.42
C ASN A 587 29.53 1.29 4.34
N HIS A 588 29.75 2.51 3.88
CA HIS A 588 30.51 3.54 4.55
C HIS A 588 29.70 4.40 5.54
N CYS A 589 28.37 4.19 5.60
CA CYS A 589 27.48 4.95 6.50
C CYS A 589 26.44 4.06 7.19
N PRO A 590 26.82 3.04 7.97
CA PRO A 590 25.86 2.18 8.68
C PRO A 590 25.06 2.93 9.73
N GLU A 591 25.63 3.97 10.37
CA GLU A 591 24.99 4.79 11.38
C GLU A 591 23.88 5.71 10.85
N GLY A 592 23.78 5.88 9.54
CA GLY A 592 22.68 6.59 8.90
C GLY A 592 21.36 5.83 8.96
N PHE A 593 21.40 4.51 9.10
CA PHE A 593 20.23 3.65 9.03
C PHE A 593 19.58 3.41 10.39
N THR A 594 18.24 3.37 10.38
CA THR A 594 17.42 2.89 11.50
C THR A 594 16.30 2.02 10.94
N LEU A 595 16.09 0.85 11.53
CA LEU A 595 15.03 -0.08 11.14
C LEU A 595 13.91 -0.05 12.18
N HIS A 596 12.68 0.19 11.73
CA HIS A 596 11.48 0.20 12.56
C HIS A 596 10.61 -0.98 12.15
N LYS A 597 10.39 -1.93 13.06
CA LYS A 597 9.59 -3.12 12.80
C LYS A 597 8.14 -2.77 12.52
N TYR A 598 7.57 -3.28 11.43
CA TYR A 598 6.14 -3.21 11.18
C TYR A 598 5.34 -4.03 12.20
N PRO A 599 4.10 -3.64 12.50
CA PRO A 599 3.23 -4.42 13.38
C PRO A 599 2.83 -5.77 12.74
N GLY A 600 2.42 -6.72 13.57
CA GLY A 600 1.96 -8.03 13.14
C GLY A 600 2.96 -9.15 13.38
N PRO A 601 2.52 -10.42 13.27
CA PRO A 601 3.36 -11.60 13.47
C PRO A 601 4.40 -11.75 12.35
N GLY A 602 5.49 -12.48 12.67
CA GLY A 602 6.47 -12.97 11.70
C GLY A 602 6.29 -14.45 11.42
N PHE A 603 7.04 -14.97 10.45
CA PHE A 603 7.16 -16.40 10.25
C PHE A 603 7.95 -17.04 11.39
N ASP A 604 7.65 -18.30 11.71
CA ASP A 604 8.49 -19.09 12.61
C ASP A 604 9.96 -19.07 12.13
N ASP A 605 10.92 -19.04 13.05
CA ASP A 605 12.36 -19.02 12.78
C ASP A 605 12.95 -17.81 12.01
N THR A 606 12.23 -16.71 11.89
CA THR A 606 12.75 -15.48 11.25
C THR A 606 13.25 -14.43 12.25
N GLY A 607 13.28 -14.74 13.53
CA GLY A 607 13.62 -13.79 14.59
C GLY A 607 12.55 -12.74 14.82
N ASP A 608 12.93 -11.56 15.30
CA ASP A 608 12.01 -10.46 15.59
C ASP A 608 11.68 -9.65 14.32
N ARG A 609 11.13 -10.30 13.30
CA ARG A 609 10.65 -9.68 12.05
C ARG A 609 9.14 -9.79 11.97
N SER A 610 8.50 -8.81 11.31
CA SER A 610 7.11 -8.94 10.87
C SER A 610 7.06 -9.59 9.48
N ALA A 611 6.00 -10.33 9.19
CA ALA A 611 5.72 -10.76 7.81
C ALA A 611 5.03 -9.67 6.98
N GLU A 612 4.78 -8.49 7.55
CA GLU A 612 4.16 -7.38 6.80
C GLU A 612 4.99 -6.99 5.59
N ALA A 613 4.31 -6.79 4.48
CA ALA A 613 4.89 -6.42 3.20
C ALA A 613 4.36 -5.06 2.75
N SER A 614 5.15 -4.02 2.96
CA SER A 614 4.89 -2.71 2.41
C SER A 614 5.32 -2.65 0.95
N TYR A 615 4.46 -2.07 0.10
CA TYR A 615 4.80 -1.82 -1.31
C TYR A 615 5.45 -0.46 -1.50
N TYR A 616 4.85 0.58 -0.90
CA TYR A 616 5.33 1.96 -1.00
C TYR A 616 5.24 2.69 0.34
N THR A 617 6.21 3.55 0.60
CA THR A 617 6.21 4.53 1.69
C THR A 617 6.14 5.93 1.08
N TRP A 618 5.27 6.77 1.61
CA TRP A 618 5.10 8.18 1.27
C TRP A 618 5.21 9.01 2.55
N VAL A 619 5.70 10.24 2.47
CA VAL A 619 5.81 11.13 3.63
C VAL A 619 4.85 12.31 3.49
N ASP A 620 3.98 12.50 4.47
CA ASP A 620 3.06 13.63 4.56
C ASP A 620 3.78 14.88 5.04
N HIS A 621 4.23 15.72 4.12
CA HIS A 621 4.95 16.96 4.46
C HIS A 621 4.04 18.07 5.04
N HIS A 622 2.73 17.99 4.80
CA HIS A 622 1.79 19.09 4.95
C HIS A 622 0.62 18.78 5.88
N ASN A 623 0.74 17.76 6.70
CA ASN A 623 -0.37 17.30 7.55
C ASN A 623 -1.68 17.09 6.77
N ALA A 624 -1.57 16.62 5.54
CA ALA A 624 -2.72 16.40 4.67
C ALA A 624 -3.59 15.21 5.11
N VAL A 625 -3.04 14.31 5.93
CA VAL A 625 -3.77 13.18 6.54
C VAL A 625 -4.36 13.55 7.91
N GLY A 626 -3.80 14.54 8.60
CA GLY A 626 -4.24 14.94 9.95
C GLY A 626 -3.44 14.29 11.09
N LEU A 627 -2.32 13.64 10.78
CA LEU A 627 -1.44 13.00 11.79
C LEU A 627 -0.28 13.90 12.26
N GLY A 628 -0.04 15.01 11.60
CA GLY A 628 1.09 15.91 11.78
C GLY A 628 1.91 16.05 10.50
N ASP A 629 2.85 17.01 10.53
CA ASP A 629 3.76 17.22 9.41
C ASP A 629 4.86 16.16 9.40
N ASN A 630 5.34 15.85 8.21
CA ASN A 630 6.51 14.98 7.99
C ASN A 630 6.33 13.55 8.52
N ILE A 631 5.12 13.00 8.40
CA ILE A 631 4.78 11.65 8.86
C ILE A 631 4.97 10.64 7.74
N PRO A 632 5.85 9.64 7.86
CA PRO A 632 5.95 8.54 6.91
C PRO A 632 4.76 7.59 7.08
N ILE A 633 4.13 7.26 5.96
CA ILE A 633 3.00 6.35 5.87
C ILE A 633 3.31 5.29 4.83
N SER A 634 3.22 4.04 5.21
CA SER A 634 3.47 2.88 4.35
C SER A 634 2.19 2.10 4.08
N THR A 635 2.11 1.45 2.93
CA THR A 635 1.08 0.42 2.74
C THR A 635 1.33 -0.73 3.71
N ALA A 636 0.27 -1.26 4.31
CA ALA A 636 0.28 -2.44 5.18
C ALA A 636 -0.57 -3.53 4.54
N ASN A 637 -0.01 -4.13 3.49
CA ASN A 637 -0.73 -4.93 2.51
C ASN A 637 -1.24 -6.28 3.04
N LEU A 638 -0.66 -6.77 4.12
CA LEU A 638 -1.12 -8.00 4.77
C LEU A 638 -2.00 -7.71 5.98
N GLN A 639 -2.24 -6.43 6.32
CA GLN A 639 -3.14 -5.98 7.37
C GLN A 639 -4.31 -5.13 6.85
N ASP A 640 -4.62 -5.24 5.56
CA ASP A 640 -5.77 -4.59 4.91
C ASP A 640 -5.76 -3.04 5.05
N GLY A 641 -4.60 -2.38 4.92
CA GLY A 641 -4.59 -0.93 5.09
C GLY A 641 -3.22 -0.28 4.97
N PHE A 642 -2.97 0.65 5.89
CA PHE A 642 -1.75 1.46 5.96
C PHE A 642 -1.18 1.45 7.38
N VAL A 643 0.08 1.84 7.48
CA VAL A 643 0.74 2.08 8.76
C VAL A 643 1.50 3.40 8.72
N ALA A 644 1.15 4.31 9.63
CA ALA A 644 1.90 5.55 9.84
C ALA A 644 2.90 5.37 10.97
N PHE A 645 4.05 6.05 10.88
CA PHE A 645 5.05 6.08 11.95
C PHE A 645 5.11 7.47 12.55
N LYS A 646 4.68 7.60 13.80
CA LYS A 646 4.64 8.88 14.52
C LYS A 646 5.14 8.68 15.95
N ASP A 647 6.01 9.58 16.42
CA ASP A 647 6.53 9.61 17.79
C ASP A 647 7.08 8.23 18.25
N GLY A 648 7.81 7.54 17.38
CA GLY A 648 8.37 6.21 17.65
C GLY A 648 7.36 5.06 17.65
N LYS A 649 6.10 5.29 17.23
CA LYS A 649 5.02 4.29 17.25
C LYS A 649 4.44 4.08 15.87
N MET A 650 4.09 2.82 15.60
CA MET A 650 3.33 2.42 14.42
C MET A 650 1.82 2.56 14.68
N ILE A 651 1.12 3.22 13.78
CA ILE A 651 -0.33 3.46 13.84
C ILE A 651 -0.96 2.75 12.65
N LEU A 652 -1.74 1.71 12.92
CA LEU A 652 -2.49 1.02 11.87
C LEU A 652 -3.70 1.84 11.42
N MET A 653 -3.98 1.82 10.13
CA MET A 653 -5.13 2.46 9.49
C MET A 653 -5.78 1.45 8.54
N ARG A 654 -6.66 0.59 9.07
CA ARG A 654 -7.25 -0.53 8.33
C ARG A 654 -8.49 -0.15 7.55
N VAL A 655 -8.66 -0.76 6.38
CA VAL A 655 -9.88 -0.76 5.56
C VAL A 655 -10.65 -2.04 5.91
N PRO A 656 -11.71 -1.98 6.74
CA PRO A 656 -12.30 -3.18 7.33
C PRO A 656 -13.18 -3.98 6.36
N TYR A 657 -13.57 -3.38 5.23
CA TYR A 657 -14.48 -4.00 4.27
C TYR A 657 -14.33 -3.42 2.86
N PRO A 658 -14.33 -4.28 1.85
CA PRO A 658 -14.20 -5.73 1.94
C PRO A 658 -12.79 -6.12 2.42
N MET A 659 -12.68 -7.26 3.13
CA MET A 659 -11.38 -7.86 3.48
C MET A 659 -10.61 -8.18 2.19
N GLY A 660 -9.29 -8.19 2.28
CA GLY A 660 -8.42 -8.38 1.12
C GLY A 660 -8.02 -7.06 0.47
N TYR A 661 -8.11 -5.94 1.20
CA TYR A 661 -7.62 -4.66 0.71
C TYR A 661 -6.09 -4.67 0.58
N TYR A 662 -5.62 -4.29 -0.60
CA TYR A 662 -4.21 -4.25 -0.96
C TYR A 662 -3.94 -2.99 -1.78
N ALA A 663 -2.95 -2.19 -1.41
CA ALA A 663 -2.62 -0.93 -2.08
C ALA A 663 -1.17 -0.94 -2.62
N LYS A 664 -0.94 -0.28 -3.74
CA LYS A 664 0.41 -0.06 -4.29
C LYS A 664 0.88 1.37 -4.19
N GLY A 665 -0.04 2.31 -4.14
CA GLY A 665 0.24 3.73 -3.98
C GLY A 665 -0.68 4.39 -2.97
N LEU A 666 -0.28 5.55 -2.52
CA LEU A 666 -1.05 6.41 -1.63
C LEU A 666 -0.71 7.86 -1.92
N ASP A 667 -1.68 8.72 -1.72
CA ASP A 667 -1.59 10.16 -1.91
C ASP A 667 -2.44 10.86 -0.86
N ALA A 668 -2.32 12.17 -0.68
CA ALA A 668 -3.19 12.90 0.22
C ALA A 668 -3.53 14.26 -0.35
N ARG A 669 -4.70 14.78 0.07
CA ARG A 669 -5.22 16.04 -0.42
C ARG A 669 -5.85 16.84 0.71
N ILE A 670 -5.70 18.16 0.62
CA ILE A 670 -6.41 19.14 1.44
C ILE A 670 -7.46 19.79 0.56
N ASP A 671 -8.71 19.41 0.77
CA ASP A 671 -9.87 19.91 0.04
C ASP A 671 -10.36 21.25 0.58
N ASP A 672 -10.30 21.43 1.91
CA ASP A 672 -10.59 22.70 2.61
C ASP A 672 -9.73 22.79 3.88
N PRO A 673 -8.74 23.69 3.93
CA PRO A 673 -7.90 23.85 5.11
C PRO A 673 -8.66 24.34 6.36
N ASN A 674 -9.85 24.92 6.19
CA ASN A 674 -10.67 25.46 7.28
C ASN A 674 -11.69 24.45 7.84
N ALA A 675 -11.95 23.36 7.12
CA ALA A 675 -12.91 22.33 7.53
C ALA A 675 -12.34 21.30 8.53
N GLY A 676 -11.13 21.54 9.08
CA GLY A 676 -10.49 20.65 10.02
C GLY A 676 -10.21 19.26 9.40
N TRP A 677 -10.58 18.20 10.12
CA TRP A 677 -10.38 16.83 9.68
C TRP A 677 -11.21 16.47 8.43
N LYS A 678 -12.38 17.08 8.25
CA LYS A 678 -13.25 16.83 7.09
C LYS A 678 -12.65 17.33 5.78
N GLY A 679 -11.84 18.39 5.85
CA GLY A 679 -11.22 19.01 4.68
C GLY A 679 -9.91 18.35 4.23
N ARG A 680 -9.55 17.18 4.73
CA ARG A 680 -8.29 16.50 4.38
C ARG A 680 -8.39 14.99 4.50
N GLY A 681 -7.49 14.27 3.87
CA GLY A 681 -7.42 12.82 4.02
C GLY A 681 -6.44 12.13 3.07
N LEU A 682 -6.16 10.88 3.41
CA LEU A 682 -5.39 9.96 2.60
C LEU A 682 -6.27 9.36 1.52
N TRP A 683 -5.77 9.33 0.29
CA TRP A 683 -6.40 8.68 -0.85
C TRP A 683 -5.55 7.52 -1.36
N SER A 684 -6.21 6.42 -1.73
CA SER A 684 -5.56 5.26 -2.33
C SER A 684 -6.55 4.45 -3.16
N ALA A 685 -6.04 3.44 -3.87
CA ALA A 685 -6.87 2.51 -4.63
C ALA A 685 -6.48 1.06 -4.31
N THR A 686 -7.42 0.14 -4.53
CA THR A 686 -7.10 -1.29 -4.56
C THR A 686 -6.12 -1.56 -5.70
N GLY A 687 -4.91 -2.01 -5.35
CA GLY A 687 -3.82 -2.32 -6.28
C GLY A 687 -3.54 -3.81 -6.45
N ASP A 688 -4.37 -4.71 -5.93
CA ASP A 688 -4.29 -6.14 -6.20
C ASP A 688 -4.58 -6.39 -7.68
N ARG A 689 -3.74 -7.16 -8.36
CA ARG A 689 -3.89 -7.48 -9.79
C ARG A 689 -5.11 -8.33 -10.09
N THR A 690 -5.71 -8.89 -9.06
CA THR A 690 -6.90 -9.72 -9.14
C THR A 690 -7.91 -9.28 -8.08
N PRO A 691 -8.58 -8.11 -8.24
CA PRO A 691 -9.49 -7.55 -7.24
C PRO A 691 -10.61 -8.52 -6.86
N TRP A 692 -11.01 -9.42 -7.76
CA TRP A 692 -11.98 -10.51 -7.49
C TRP A 692 -11.46 -11.56 -6.51
N LEU A 693 -10.23 -11.47 -6.04
CA LEU A 693 -9.71 -12.34 -4.96
C LEU A 693 -10.00 -11.82 -3.57
N ASN A 694 -10.64 -10.66 -3.42
CA ASN A 694 -11.06 -10.17 -2.10
C ASN A 694 -12.35 -10.86 -1.61
N GLU A 695 -12.84 -10.47 -0.44
CA GLU A 695 -14.05 -11.02 0.21
C GLU A 695 -15.29 -11.08 -0.71
N LEU A 696 -15.42 -10.17 -1.68
CA LEU A 696 -16.58 -10.12 -2.59
C LEU A 696 -16.48 -11.11 -3.76
N GLY A 697 -15.36 -11.77 -3.93
CA GLY A 697 -15.14 -12.74 -4.98
C GLY A 697 -15.23 -12.15 -6.38
N LYS A 698 -15.78 -12.90 -7.35
CA LYS A 698 -15.85 -12.52 -8.78
C LYS A 698 -16.52 -11.16 -9.06
N GLY A 699 -17.39 -10.71 -8.17
CA GLY A 699 -18.07 -9.40 -8.24
C GLY A 699 -17.25 -8.22 -7.76
N ALA A 700 -16.12 -8.47 -7.09
CA ALA A 700 -15.27 -7.42 -6.56
C ALA A 700 -14.70 -6.53 -7.67
N ARG A 701 -14.71 -5.23 -7.40
CA ARG A 701 -14.16 -4.20 -8.28
C ARG A 701 -13.00 -3.50 -7.58
N PRO A 702 -12.06 -2.92 -8.32
CA PRO A 702 -11.15 -1.96 -7.74
C PRO A 702 -11.91 -0.84 -7.02
N MET A 703 -11.40 -0.42 -5.88
CA MET A 703 -11.99 0.64 -5.08
C MET A 703 -11.05 1.84 -4.99
N ALA A 704 -11.62 3.05 -5.03
CA ALA A 704 -10.98 4.22 -4.46
C ALA A 704 -11.29 4.25 -2.96
N VAL A 705 -10.30 4.61 -2.15
CA VAL A 705 -10.38 4.62 -0.68
C VAL A 705 -9.96 6.00 -0.18
N HIS A 706 -10.75 6.55 0.75
CA HIS A 706 -10.45 7.78 1.47
C HIS A 706 -10.42 7.51 2.96
N ILE A 707 -9.32 7.87 3.62
CA ILE A 707 -9.16 7.74 5.08
C ILE A 707 -8.99 9.13 5.67
N GLN A 708 -9.84 9.47 6.63
CA GLN A 708 -9.82 10.71 7.38
C GLN A 708 -9.60 10.41 8.86
N VAL A 709 -8.81 11.26 9.53
CA VAL A 709 -8.50 11.12 10.96
C VAL A 709 -9.21 12.23 11.72
N ARG A 710 -10.28 11.88 12.42
CA ARG A 710 -11.05 12.81 13.27
C ARG A 710 -10.45 12.90 14.69
N PRO A 711 -10.77 13.96 15.48
CA PRO A 711 -10.17 14.16 16.78
C PRO A 711 -10.57 13.10 17.83
N ASP A 712 -11.76 12.56 17.72
CA ASP A 712 -12.27 11.49 18.58
C ASP A 712 -13.29 10.60 17.83
N PRO A 713 -13.63 9.40 18.35
CA PRO A 713 -14.50 8.44 17.65
C PRO A 713 -15.94 8.91 17.40
N LEU A 714 -16.38 10.00 18.01
CA LEU A 714 -17.75 10.54 17.88
C LEU A 714 -17.78 11.91 17.19
N ALA A 715 -16.64 12.47 16.78
CA ALA A 715 -16.58 13.72 16.06
C ALA A 715 -17.32 13.63 14.72
N LYS A 716 -18.18 14.66 14.48
CA LYS A 716 -19.03 14.80 13.29
C LYS A 716 -18.40 15.74 12.29
#